data_2f5ddf9560b474c04c0fbe8c285e1e2d
#
_entry.id   2f5ddf9560b474c04c0fbe8c285e1e2d
#
_cell.length_a   1.000
_cell.length_b   1.000
_cell.length_c   1.000
_cell.angle_alpha   90.00
_cell.angle_beta   90.00
_cell.angle_gamma   90.00
#
_symmetry.space_group_name_H-M   'P 1'
#
loop_
_entity.id
_entity.type
_entity.pdbx_description
1 polymer ?
#
loop_
_entity_poly.entity_id
_entity_poly.type
_entity_poly.pdbx_seq_one_letter_code
_entity_poly.pdbx_strand_id
1 'polypeptide(L)'
;MSSPNTLPRNPIIIVGGGLAGLSAAHQTYLRGANVILLDKQGFLSGNSGKATSGINGALTRTQVDLEIKDSVQQFYDDTLATAKDRARPDLIKVLTYHSADAVHWLQEVFDLDLTVVSRLGGHSQPRTHRGKDSKFPGMAITYRLLETLEDLALAEPHRVLILKNCQVIDLVKQDHKVTGVKYKNLLDKTKHELTGPVIMSTGGYAADFTKNSLLKKYRPDIIDLPSTNGNHATGDGQKIIMKNKGVGTDLDKVQVHPTGLIDYNDTDTISGKKVPRFLFLGAEALRGEGGIILNAKGERFVDELGPRDYVSGEMEKQLKLGNGPLRLVLNEASEKNLEFHVKHYKARNLMKTISGKQLLADLGLSGHPEKLESVFATYNKAARGEIKDPFGKKFFPATPFEYNPDASYHVSFITRVLHFTMGGVRINDKAQVMYQVGEDEYEPFEGLYAAGELAGGIHGHNRLGGSSLLACVVYGRLAADQATSYYMNKLSEGPVGSSSLNRLQMINLHIDPNNPQKVTIEWGEGNPSTGDINSSSTATAAATATSNSNTSTTAPAATPAATATEKFKSFEIPAKEFTYEDVAKHNKREDCWVVVKNVVLDLTPFLKNHPGGMESIVNYAGRDATESFEMLHEDNFIEKYTRDCVLGRIKGKTPALNL
;
A
#
# COMPACT_ATOMS: atom_id res chain seq x y z
N MET A 1 15.00 2.23 33.86
CA MET A 1 13.85 1.29 33.99
C MET A 1 12.64 2.06 33.53
N SER A 2 12.22 1.87 32.29
CA SER A 2 10.99 2.45 31.76
C SER A 2 9.80 1.80 32.48
N SER A 3 8.89 2.62 32.98
CA SER A 3 7.61 2.18 33.54
C SER A 3 6.89 1.25 32.57
N PRO A 4 6.12 0.26 33.05
CA PRO A 4 5.38 -0.63 32.16
C PRO A 4 4.49 0.21 31.26
N ASN A 5 4.68 0.08 29.92
CA ASN A 5 3.83 0.71 28.91
C ASN A 5 2.38 0.36 29.23
N THR A 6 1.64 1.29 29.79
CA THR A 6 0.20 1.13 29.99
C THR A 6 -0.45 1.15 28.60
N LEU A 7 -1.15 0.07 28.27
CA LEU A 7 -1.91 -0.02 27.01
C LEU A 7 -2.83 1.21 26.86
N PRO A 8 -2.99 1.76 25.65
CA PRO A 8 -3.99 2.79 25.39
C PRO A 8 -5.37 2.35 25.91
N ARG A 9 -6.05 3.26 26.60
CA ARG A 9 -7.39 2.95 27.16
C ARG A 9 -8.42 2.95 26.04
N ASN A 10 -9.32 1.98 26.07
CA ASN A 10 -10.42 1.91 25.12
C ASN A 10 -9.96 2.03 23.66
N PRO A 11 -9.03 1.18 23.17
CA PRO A 11 -8.48 1.32 21.84
C PRO A 11 -9.42 0.75 20.77
N ILE A 12 -9.30 1.27 19.54
CA ILE A 12 -9.68 0.54 18.34
C ILE A 12 -8.49 -0.29 17.92
N ILE A 13 -8.72 -1.58 17.70
CA ILE A 13 -7.68 -2.56 17.37
C ILE A 13 -7.58 -2.70 15.86
N ILE A 14 -6.40 -2.44 15.31
CA ILE A 14 -6.14 -2.54 13.87
C ILE A 14 -5.16 -3.68 13.63
N VAL A 15 -5.53 -4.61 12.75
CA VAL A 15 -4.75 -5.82 12.47
C VAL A 15 -4.20 -5.77 11.05
N GLY A 16 -2.88 -5.60 10.93
CA GLY A 16 -2.16 -5.46 9.67
C GLY A 16 -1.64 -4.04 9.43
N GLY A 17 -0.33 -3.89 9.30
CA GLY A 17 0.38 -2.62 9.13
C GLY A 17 0.68 -2.25 7.67
N GLY A 18 -0.15 -2.72 6.71
CA GLY A 18 -0.15 -2.24 5.33
C GLY A 18 -0.89 -0.91 5.21
N LEU A 19 -0.95 -0.33 3.99
CA LEU A 19 -1.58 0.98 3.77
C LEU A 19 -3.01 1.08 4.31
N ALA A 20 -3.82 0.02 4.23
CA ALA A 20 -5.18 0.03 4.75
C ALA A 20 -5.20 0.18 6.28
N GLY A 21 -4.35 -0.55 6.99
CA GLY A 21 -4.23 -0.43 8.45
C GLY A 21 -3.62 0.90 8.89
N LEU A 22 -2.62 1.40 8.18
CA LEU A 22 -2.04 2.73 8.44
C LEU A 22 -3.07 3.84 8.21
N SER A 23 -3.85 3.79 7.12
CA SER A 23 -4.93 4.74 6.87
C SER A 23 -6.01 4.68 7.96
N ALA A 24 -6.37 3.46 8.41
CA ALA A 24 -7.31 3.29 9.50
C ALA A 24 -6.76 3.84 10.82
N ALA A 25 -5.47 3.63 11.12
CA ALA A 25 -4.84 4.11 12.34
C ALA A 25 -4.83 5.64 12.42
N HIS A 26 -4.39 6.30 11.34
CA HIS A 26 -4.40 7.77 11.27
C HIS A 26 -5.81 8.33 11.36
N GLN A 27 -6.77 7.76 10.63
CA GLN A 27 -8.16 8.25 10.68
C GLN A 27 -8.77 8.06 12.07
N THR A 28 -8.52 6.92 12.73
CA THR A 28 -8.95 6.65 14.11
C THR A 28 -8.37 7.68 15.09
N TYR A 29 -7.06 7.95 14.98
CA TYR A 29 -6.38 8.94 15.79
C TYR A 29 -6.95 10.36 15.57
N LEU A 30 -7.15 10.76 14.31
CA LEU A 30 -7.73 12.05 13.93
C LEU A 30 -9.18 12.22 14.42
N ARG A 31 -9.92 11.11 14.56
CA ARG A 31 -11.27 11.11 15.17
C ARG A 31 -11.25 11.13 16.72
N GLY A 32 -10.08 11.23 17.34
CA GLY A 32 -9.92 11.32 18.78
C GLY A 32 -9.90 9.99 19.54
N ALA A 33 -10.04 8.85 18.85
CA ALA A 33 -9.95 7.53 19.48
C ALA A 33 -8.51 7.07 19.64
N ASN A 34 -8.28 6.11 20.54
CA ASN A 34 -6.97 5.51 20.76
C ASN A 34 -6.78 4.29 19.83
N VAL A 35 -5.53 4.00 19.49
CA VAL A 35 -5.17 2.99 18.48
C VAL A 35 -4.21 1.97 19.07
N ILE A 36 -4.47 0.68 18.81
CA ILE A 36 -3.46 -0.38 18.91
C ILE A 36 -3.38 -1.05 17.54
N LEU A 37 -2.23 -0.92 16.87
CA LEU A 37 -1.96 -1.55 15.59
C LEU A 37 -1.04 -2.76 15.79
N LEU A 38 -1.46 -3.93 15.28
CA LEU A 38 -0.67 -5.16 15.33
C LEU A 38 -0.24 -5.61 13.94
N ASP A 39 1.01 -6.04 13.80
CA ASP A 39 1.48 -6.74 12.61
C ASP A 39 2.34 -7.96 12.99
N LYS A 40 2.23 -9.04 12.21
CA LYS A 40 3.05 -10.24 12.38
C LYS A 40 4.49 -10.05 11.92
N GLN A 41 4.77 -9.02 11.13
CA GLN A 41 6.10 -8.67 10.67
C GLN A 41 6.81 -7.70 11.62
N GLY A 42 8.12 -7.70 11.59
CA GLY A 42 8.95 -6.74 12.33
C GLY A 42 8.99 -5.36 11.68
N PHE A 43 8.64 -5.26 10.40
CA PHE A 43 8.51 -4.02 9.65
C PHE A 43 7.13 -3.91 9.01
N LEU A 44 6.50 -2.76 9.19
CA LEU A 44 5.17 -2.48 8.62
C LEU A 44 5.32 -1.99 7.19
N SER A 45 4.52 -2.43 6.28
CA SER A 45 4.24 -1.88 4.94
C SER A 45 3.41 -2.83 4.09
N GLY A 46 3.47 -4.11 4.39
CA GLY A 46 2.80 -5.16 3.61
C GLY A 46 3.23 -5.16 2.14
N ASN A 47 2.31 -5.50 1.24
CA ASN A 47 2.53 -5.39 -0.21
C ASN A 47 2.33 -3.95 -0.73
N SER A 48 1.76 -3.05 0.07
CA SER A 48 1.50 -1.66 -0.34
C SER A 48 2.79 -0.91 -0.67
N GLY A 49 3.86 -1.09 0.14
CA GLY A 49 5.17 -0.50 -0.13
C GLY A 49 5.84 -0.98 -1.43
N LYS A 50 5.35 -2.09 -2.02
CA LYS A 50 5.87 -2.63 -3.30
C LYS A 50 5.09 -2.16 -4.52
N ALA A 51 4.00 -1.39 -4.35
CA ALA A 51 3.15 -0.95 -5.45
C ALA A 51 3.87 0.09 -6.32
N THR A 52 3.88 -0.15 -7.62
CA THR A 52 4.70 0.61 -8.58
C THR A 52 3.91 1.59 -9.44
N SER A 53 2.57 1.53 -9.42
CA SER A 53 1.74 2.26 -10.39
C SER A 53 1.25 3.62 -9.90
N GLY A 54 0.86 3.76 -8.64
CA GLY A 54 0.25 4.96 -8.07
C GLY A 54 -1.13 4.72 -7.49
N ILE A 55 -1.82 5.80 -7.11
CA ILE A 55 -3.16 5.81 -6.53
C ILE A 55 -4.15 6.51 -7.46
N ASN A 56 -5.32 5.90 -7.69
CA ASN A 56 -6.35 6.50 -8.52
C ASN A 56 -7.12 7.60 -7.78
N GLY A 57 -7.46 8.67 -8.52
CA GLY A 57 -8.38 9.72 -8.09
C GLY A 57 -9.08 10.31 -9.30
N ALA A 58 -10.39 10.51 -9.23
CA ALA A 58 -11.17 11.14 -10.28
C ALA A 58 -11.70 12.50 -9.83
N LEU A 59 -11.53 13.51 -10.64
CA LEU A 59 -11.88 14.91 -10.35
C LEU A 59 -11.05 15.48 -9.18
N THR A 60 -9.75 15.16 -9.16
CA THR A 60 -8.80 15.75 -8.22
C THR A 60 -8.38 17.15 -8.65
N ARG A 61 -7.89 17.97 -7.70
CA ARG A 61 -7.28 19.28 -8.01
C ARG A 61 -6.19 19.15 -9.06
N THR A 62 -5.31 18.16 -8.92
CA THR A 62 -4.25 17.89 -9.90
C THR A 62 -4.80 17.62 -11.30
N GLN A 63 -5.91 16.87 -11.44
CA GLN A 63 -6.51 16.65 -12.76
C GLN A 63 -7.11 17.94 -13.32
N VAL A 64 -7.73 18.77 -12.50
CA VAL A 64 -8.26 20.07 -12.91
C VAL A 64 -7.13 20.99 -13.39
N ASP A 65 -6.03 21.08 -12.67
CA ASP A 65 -4.86 21.91 -13.02
C ASP A 65 -4.18 21.43 -14.31
N LEU A 66 -4.25 20.12 -14.60
CA LEU A 66 -3.72 19.50 -15.82
C LEU A 66 -4.76 19.45 -16.97
N GLU A 67 -5.93 20.07 -16.81
CA GLU A 67 -7.03 20.08 -17.79
C GLU A 67 -7.50 18.68 -18.23
N ILE A 68 -7.31 17.67 -17.38
CA ILE A 68 -7.75 16.29 -17.64
C ILE A 68 -9.26 16.20 -17.49
N LYS A 69 -9.94 15.83 -18.56
CA LYS A 69 -11.41 15.68 -18.61
C LYS A 69 -11.82 14.30 -18.08
N ASP A 70 -11.76 14.13 -16.78
CA ASP A 70 -12.23 12.92 -16.09
C ASP A 70 -13.48 13.26 -15.24
N SER A 71 -14.21 12.24 -14.82
CA SER A 71 -15.31 12.37 -13.89
C SER A 71 -15.42 11.17 -12.97
N VAL A 72 -16.02 11.36 -11.80
CA VAL A 72 -16.29 10.28 -10.86
C VAL A 72 -17.20 9.22 -11.50
N GLN A 73 -18.21 9.65 -12.31
CA GLN A 73 -19.09 8.73 -13.01
C GLN A 73 -18.32 7.88 -14.03
N GLN A 74 -17.40 8.47 -14.80
CA GLN A 74 -16.58 7.73 -15.77
C GLN A 74 -15.65 6.73 -15.08
N PHE A 75 -15.12 7.09 -13.91
CA PHE A 75 -14.32 6.15 -13.11
C PHE A 75 -15.17 5.00 -12.55
N TYR A 76 -16.41 5.29 -12.14
CA TYR A 76 -17.37 4.28 -11.72
C TYR A 76 -17.69 3.32 -12.88
N ASP A 77 -17.98 3.84 -14.07
CA ASP A 77 -18.33 3.05 -15.25
C ASP A 77 -17.15 2.16 -15.70
N ASP A 78 -15.92 2.68 -15.73
CA ASP A 78 -14.71 1.90 -16.03
C ASP A 78 -14.53 0.74 -15.01
N THR A 79 -14.75 1.03 -13.73
CA THR A 79 -14.61 0.03 -12.67
C THR A 79 -15.71 -1.03 -12.75
N LEU A 80 -16.94 -0.60 -13.01
CA LEU A 80 -18.09 -1.49 -13.20
C LEU A 80 -17.86 -2.42 -14.40
N ALA A 81 -17.38 -1.88 -15.53
CA ALA A 81 -17.11 -2.64 -16.74
C ALA A 81 -16.03 -3.73 -16.52
N THR A 82 -14.99 -3.43 -15.73
CA THR A 82 -13.94 -4.42 -15.43
C THR A 82 -14.33 -5.42 -14.34
N ALA A 83 -15.28 -5.08 -13.48
CA ALA A 83 -15.83 -5.98 -12.47
C ALA A 83 -16.72 -7.07 -13.06
N LYS A 84 -17.28 -6.85 -14.26
CA LYS A 84 -18.11 -7.81 -15.03
C LYS A 84 -19.27 -8.37 -14.20
N ASP A 85 -19.46 -9.69 -14.25
CA ASP A 85 -20.52 -10.46 -13.56
C ASP A 85 -20.38 -10.49 -12.03
N ARG A 86 -19.26 -10.01 -11.49
CA ARG A 86 -18.98 -9.93 -10.05
C ARG A 86 -19.04 -8.51 -9.50
N ALA A 87 -19.63 -7.61 -10.26
CA ALA A 87 -19.77 -6.22 -9.85
C ALA A 87 -20.63 -6.09 -8.57
N ARG A 88 -20.13 -5.28 -7.64
CA ARG A 88 -20.85 -4.81 -6.45
C ARG A 88 -20.98 -3.30 -6.55
N PRO A 89 -22.07 -2.79 -7.17
CA PRO A 89 -22.27 -1.36 -7.43
C PRO A 89 -22.18 -0.49 -6.17
N ASP A 90 -22.65 -1.00 -5.03
CA ASP A 90 -22.56 -0.38 -3.72
C ASP A 90 -21.11 -0.11 -3.30
N LEU A 91 -20.23 -1.10 -3.41
CA LEU A 91 -18.81 -0.98 -3.06
C LEU A 91 -18.04 -0.15 -4.10
N ILE A 92 -18.31 -0.36 -5.40
CA ILE A 92 -17.68 0.41 -6.47
C ILE A 92 -17.99 1.91 -6.30
N LYS A 93 -19.23 2.25 -5.92
CA LYS A 93 -19.62 3.64 -5.64
C LYS A 93 -18.80 4.22 -4.48
N VAL A 94 -18.68 3.52 -3.37
CA VAL A 94 -17.83 3.96 -2.24
C VAL A 94 -16.40 4.21 -2.72
N LEU A 95 -15.79 3.27 -3.45
CA LEU A 95 -14.42 3.39 -3.93
C LEU A 95 -14.21 4.63 -4.80
N THR A 96 -15.08 4.83 -5.79
CA THR A 96 -14.88 5.84 -6.85
C THR A 96 -15.29 7.23 -6.42
N TYR A 97 -16.38 7.36 -5.66
CA TYR A 97 -16.90 8.65 -5.19
C TYR A 97 -16.03 9.28 -4.08
N HIS A 98 -15.28 8.47 -3.33
CA HIS A 98 -14.33 8.97 -2.32
C HIS A 98 -12.88 9.03 -2.84
N SER A 99 -12.66 8.85 -4.15
CA SER A 99 -11.31 8.76 -4.71
C SER A 99 -10.54 10.09 -4.67
N ALA A 100 -11.18 11.21 -5.01
CA ALA A 100 -10.55 12.53 -4.91
C ALA A 100 -10.22 12.88 -3.46
N ASP A 101 -11.15 12.66 -2.53
CA ASP A 101 -10.94 12.90 -1.10
C ASP A 101 -9.78 12.07 -0.53
N ALA A 102 -9.62 10.82 -0.99
CA ALA A 102 -8.49 9.99 -0.58
C ALA A 102 -7.14 10.55 -1.04
N VAL A 103 -7.06 11.05 -2.28
CA VAL A 103 -5.84 11.69 -2.82
C VAL A 103 -5.55 13.00 -2.09
N HIS A 104 -6.56 13.85 -1.92
CA HIS A 104 -6.41 15.12 -1.20
C HIS A 104 -6.00 14.91 0.26
N TRP A 105 -6.56 13.92 0.95
CA TRP A 105 -6.18 13.57 2.31
C TRP A 105 -4.70 13.20 2.43
N LEU A 106 -4.17 12.44 1.46
CA LEU A 106 -2.74 12.09 1.41
C LEU A 106 -1.85 13.33 1.18
N GLN A 107 -2.29 14.25 0.32
CA GLN A 107 -1.57 15.50 0.04
C GLN A 107 -1.62 16.46 1.24
N GLU A 108 -2.79 16.65 1.85
CA GLU A 108 -3.01 17.67 2.88
C GLU A 108 -2.51 17.24 4.27
N VAL A 109 -2.67 15.96 4.64
CA VAL A 109 -2.30 15.47 5.97
C VAL A 109 -0.84 15.03 6.04
N PHE A 110 -0.30 14.49 4.93
CA PHE A 110 1.04 13.89 4.90
C PHE A 110 2.02 14.64 3.99
N ASP A 111 1.59 15.74 3.39
CA ASP A 111 2.43 16.55 2.47
C ASP A 111 3.05 15.71 1.33
N LEU A 112 2.24 14.80 0.76
CA LEU A 112 2.69 13.95 -0.33
C LEU A 112 2.54 14.64 -1.69
N ASP A 113 3.60 14.66 -2.48
CA ASP A 113 3.51 15.02 -3.90
C ASP A 113 2.80 13.90 -4.68
N LEU A 114 1.63 14.19 -5.23
CA LEU A 114 0.84 13.31 -6.08
C LEU A 114 0.41 14.04 -7.37
N THR A 115 1.32 14.85 -7.93
CA THR A 115 1.02 15.79 -9.03
C THR A 115 1.30 15.25 -10.43
N VAL A 116 1.88 14.05 -10.57
CA VAL A 116 2.01 13.37 -11.87
C VAL A 116 0.84 12.41 -12.05
N VAL A 117 0.12 12.54 -13.17
CA VAL A 117 -1.06 11.71 -13.47
C VAL A 117 -0.83 10.91 -14.74
N SER A 118 -1.00 9.59 -14.66
CA SER A 118 -0.81 8.66 -15.77
C SER A 118 -2.10 7.91 -16.10
N ARG A 119 -2.23 7.44 -17.35
CA ARG A 119 -3.26 6.51 -17.79
C ARG A 119 -2.71 5.09 -17.76
N LEU A 120 -3.37 4.20 -17.04
CA LEU A 120 -3.05 2.78 -17.01
C LEU A 120 -4.05 1.95 -17.80
N GLY A 121 -3.75 0.66 -17.97
CA GLY A 121 -4.58 -0.28 -18.71
C GLY A 121 -6.01 -0.39 -18.15
N GLY A 122 -7.00 -0.37 -19.05
CA GLY A 122 -8.42 -0.45 -18.72
C GLY A 122 -9.06 0.87 -18.26
N HIS A 123 -8.29 1.95 -18.10
CA HIS A 123 -8.83 3.27 -17.78
C HIS A 123 -9.18 4.05 -19.05
N SER A 124 -10.32 4.76 -19.03
CA SER A 124 -10.73 5.67 -20.10
C SER A 124 -9.97 7.00 -20.05
N GLN A 125 -9.54 7.45 -18.86
CA GLN A 125 -8.84 8.72 -18.65
C GLN A 125 -7.60 8.55 -17.77
N PRO A 126 -6.63 9.48 -17.84
CA PRO A 126 -5.52 9.55 -16.89
C PRO A 126 -6.04 9.89 -15.48
N ARG A 127 -5.84 8.99 -14.50
CA ARG A 127 -6.30 9.19 -13.11
C ARG A 127 -5.39 8.57 -12.04
N THR A 128 -4.29 7.99 -12.45
CA THR A 128 -3.36 7.37 -11.51
C THR A 128 -2.27 8.36 -11.12
N HIS A 129 -2.32 8.81 -9.87
CA HIS A 129 -1.46 9.83 -9.30
C HIS A 129 -0.18 9.24 -8.71
N ARG A 130 0.93 9.94 -8.86
CA ARG A 130 2.24 9.62 -8.28
C ARG A 130 3.06 10.89 -8.07
N GLY A 131 4.13 10.81 -7.30
CA GLY A 131 5.09 11.89 -7.13
C GLY A 131 5.99 12.10 -8.35
N LYS A 132 6.65 13.24 -8.39
CA LYS A 132 7.71 13.57 -9.35
C LYS A 132 9.06 12.97 -8.94
N ASP A 133 9.19 12.62 -7.68
CA ASP A 133 10.40 12.05 -7.10
C ASP A 133 10.73 10.66 -7.67
N SER A 134 11.98 10.27 -7.49
CA SER A 134 12.49 8.97 -7.96
C SER A 134 12.14 7.83 -7.01
N LYS A 135 10.90 7.80 -6.48
CA LYS A 135 10.42 6.74 -5.59
C LYS A 135 9.20 6.03 -6.18
N PHE A 136 9.04 4.76 -5.88
CA PHE A 136 7.80 4.07 -6.23
C PHE A 136 6.64 4.60 -5.39
N PRO A 137 5.48 4.87 -6.00
CA PRO A 137 4.35 5.50 -5.31
C PRO A 137 3.87 4.75 -4.06
N GLY A 138 3.89 3.41 -4.12
CA GLY A 138 3.51 2.58 -2.97
C GLY A 138 4.45 2.77 -1.78
N MET A 139 5.75 2.89 -2.06
CA MET A 139 6.75 3.17 -1.03
C MET A 139 6.57 4.58 -0.47
N ALA A 140 6.51 5.61 -1.33
CA ALA A 140 6.36 7.00 -0.90
C ALA A 140 5.14 7.18 0.00
N ILE A 141 3.97 6.68 -0.43
CA ILE A 141 2.71 6.79 0.32
C ILE A 141 2.77 5.98 1.63
N THR A 142 3.15 4.69 1.54
CA THR A 142 3.05 3.80 2.71
C THR A 142 4.06 4.18 3.79
N TYR A 143 5.29 4.53 3.40
CA TYR A 143 6.33 4.88 4.37
C TYR A 143 6.06 6.22 5.03
N ARG A 144 5.54 7.21 4.31
CA ARG A 144 5.16 8.48 4.91
C ARG A 144 4.11 8.32 6.01
N LEU A 145 3.07 7.48 5.76
CA LEU A 145 2.08 7.17 6.78
C LEU A 145 2.68 6.37 7.94
N LEU A 146 3.58 5.42 7.63
CA LEU A 146 4.25 4.64 8.66
C LEU A 146 5.09 5.51 9.59
N GLU A 147 5.97 6.33 9.02
CA GLU A 147 6.85 7.23 9.77
C GLU A 147 6.04 8.17 10.67
N THR A 148 5.02 8.81 10.11
CA THR A 148 4.13 9.70 10.88
C THR A 148 3.43 8.95 12.03
N LEU A 149 3.02 7.68 11.82
CA LEU A 149 2.38 6.89 12.90
C LEU A 149 3.39 6.46 13.96
N GLU A 150 4.62 6.12 13.59
CA GLU A 150 5.70 5.80 14.53
C GLU A 150 6.07 7.03 15.38
N ASP A 151 6.13 8.21 14.77
CA ASP A 151 6.38 9.47 15.48
C ASP A 151 5.23 9.78 16.47
N LEU A 152 3.97 9.56 16.08
CA LEU A 152 2.82 9.69 16.99
C LEU A 152 2.89 8.68 18.14
N ALA A 153 3.30 7.44 17.88
CA ALA A 153 3.43 6.41 18.92
C ALA A 153 4.53 6.75 19.92
N LEU A 154 5.58 7.46 19.49
CA LEU A 154 6.63 7.98 20.39
C LEU A 154 6.16 9.20 21.18
N ALA A 155 5.46 10.13 20.54
CA ALA A 155 5.00 11.36 21.18
C ALA A 155 3.80 11.12 22.14
N GLU A 156 2.88 10.26 21.76
CA GLU A 156 1.63 9.99 22.48
C GLU A 156 1.39 8.49 22.73
N PRO A 157 2.29 7.78 23.45
CA PRO A 157 2.21 6.33 23.65
C PRO A 157 0.94 5.88 24.40
N HIS A 158 0.26 6.79 25.08
CA HIS A 158 -1.02 6.55 25.72
C HIS A 158 -2.21 6.53 24.74
N ARG A 159 -2.02 7.03 23.51
CA ARG A 159 -3.02 7.06 22.43
C ARG A 159 -2.71 6.10 21.30
N VAL A 160 -1.44 5.94 20.94
CA VAL A 160 -1.02 5.11 19.80
C VAL A 160 0.01 4.09 20.26
N LEU A 161 -0.27 2.81 20.00
CA LEU A 161 0.66 1.71 20.28
C LEU A 161 0.79 0.82 19.02
N ILE A 162 2.04 0.55 18.63
CA ILE A 162 2.35 -0.35 17.52
C ILE A 162 2.99 -1.63 18.06
N LEU A 163 2.36 -2.76 17.82
CA LEU A 163 2.84 -4.09 18.22
C LEU A 163 3.36 -4.87 17.02
N LYS A 164 4.67 -4.83 16.82
CA LYS A 164 5.39 -5.58 15.77
C LYS A 164 5.65 -7.02 16.21
N ASN A 165 5.81 -7.94 15.25
CA ASN A 165 5.99 -9.37 15.50
C ASN A 165 4.84 -10.01 16.31
N CYS A 166 3.63 -9.46 16.17
CA CYS A 166 2.43 -9.89 16.87
C CYS A 166 1.39 -10.43 15.89
N GLN A 167 1.28 -11.76 15.83
CA GLN A 167 0.32 -12.43 14.93
C GLN A 167 -1.03 -12.60 15.62
N VAL A 168 -2.06 -11.97 15.08
CA VAL A 168 -3.45 -12.25 15.47
C VAL A 168 -3.80 -13.67 15.02
N ILE A 169 -4.34 -14.46 15.93
CA ILE A 169 -4.63 -15.89 15.73
C ILE A 169 -6.11 -16.24 15.83
N ASP A 170 -6.91 -15.38 16.48
CA ASP A 170 -8.36 -15.55 16.57
C ASP A 170 -9.06 -14.23 16.96
N LEU A 171 -10.39 -14.20 16.81
CA LEU A 171 -11.26 -13.14 17.33
C LEU A 171 -11.74 -13.49 18.75
N VAL A 172 -11.95 -12.44 19.55
CA VAL A 172 -12.73 -12.53 20.80
C VAL A 172 -14.13 -12.09 20.48
N LYS A 173 -15.12 -12.98 20.65
CA LYS A 173 -16.50 -12.68 20.30
C LYS A 173 -17.50 -13.40 21.19
N GLN A 174 -18.69 -12.84 21.27
CA GLN A 174 -19.90 -13.44 21.82
C GLN A 174 -20.96 -13.41 20.70
N ASP A 175 -21.37 -14.56 20.24
CA ASP A 175 -22.24 -14.73 19.08
C ASP A 175 -21.71 -13.97 17.84
N HIS A 176 -22.38 -12.94 17.37
CA HIS A 176 -21.99 -12.09 16.24
C HIS A 176 -21.38 -10.75 16.66
N LYS A 177 -21.15 -10.54 17.95
CA LYS A 177 -20.47 -9.36 18.50
C LYS A 177 -19.00 -9.66 18.73
N VAL A 178 -18.13 -8.97 17.99
CA VAL A 178 -16.68 -9.04 18.18
C VAL A 178 -16.25 -7.96 19.17
N THR A 179 -15.53 -8.38 20.19
CA THR A 179 -15.09 -7.53 21.32
C THR A 179 -13.58 -7.42 21.41
N GLY A 180 -12.82 -8.09 20.55
CA GLY A 180 -11.37 -8.04 20.55
C GLY A 180 -10.69 -9.09 19.70
N VAL A 181 -9.39 -9.25 19.93
CA VAL A 181 -8.54 -10.24 19.24
C VAL A 181 -7.65 -11.00 20.23
N LYS A 182 -7.33 -12.25 19.86
CA LYS A 182 -6.25 -13.03 20.46
C LYS A 182 -5.03 -12.98 19.55
N TYR A 183 -3.87 -12.67 20.11
CA TYR A 183 -2.64 -12.64 19.34
C TYR A 183 -1.51 -13.40 20.04
N LYS A 184 -0.52 -13.78 19.23
CA LYS A 184 0.71 -14.41 19.68
C LYS A 184 1.87 -13.50 19.37
N ASN A 185 2.68 -13.16 20.35
CA ASN A 185 3.97 -12.55 20.14
C ASN A 185 4.93 -13.60 19.55
N LEU A 186 5.51 -13.30 18.40
CA LEU A 186 6.35 -14.26 17.65
C LEU A 186 7.78 -14.34 18.19
N LEU A 187 8.22 -13.39 19.04
CA LEU A 187 9.54 -13.38 19.65
C LEU A 187 9.58 -14.31 20.86
N ASP A 188 8.74 -14.07 21.85
CA ASP A 188 8.68 -14.83 23.12
C ASP A 188 7.66 -15.98 23.12
N LYS A 189 6.84 -16.09 22.07
CA LYS A 189 5.77 -17.10 21.87
C LYS A 189 4.59 -16.98 22.85
N THR A 190 4.49 -15.94 23.63
CA THR A 190 3.38 -15.70 24.56
C THR A 190 2.08 -15.38 23.80
N LYS A 191 0.95 -15.67 24.44
CA LYS A 191 -0.38 -15.37 23.90
C LYS A 191 -1.04 -14.30 24.78
N HIS A 192 -1.70 -13.37 24.12
CA HIS A 192 -2.36 -12.23 24.75
C HIS A 192 -3.72 -12.00 24.12
N GLU A 193 -4.53 -11.19 24.80
CA GLU A 193 -5.84 -10.75 24.33
C GLU A 193 -5.94 -9.23 24.44
N LEU A 194 -6.58 -8.61 23.45
CA LEU A 194 -6.91 -7.18 23.45
C LEU A 194 -8.41 -7.02 23.28
N THR A 195 -8.98 -6.05 23.99
CA THR A 195 -10.42 -5.73 23.93
C THR A 195 -10.64 -4.38 23.25
N GLY A 196 -11.59 -4.34 22.31
CA GLY A 196 -11.98 -3.16 21.53
C GLY A 196 -12.59 -3.56 20.19
N PRO A 197 -13.24 -2.65 19.47
CA PRO A 197 -13.64 -2.88 18.07
C PRO A 197 -12.44 -3.20 17.19
N VAL A 198 -12.64 -4.03 16.17
CA VAL A 198 -11.56 -4.61 15.37
C VAL A 198 -11.69 -4.20 13.92
N ILE A 199 -10.61 -3.65 13.36
CA ILE A 199 -10.44 -3.41 11.92
C ILE A 199 -9.40 -4.40 11.39
N MET A 200 -9.82 -5.33 10.55
CA MET A 200 -8.94 -6.29 9.91
C MET A 200 -8.43 -5.73 8.57
N SER A 201 -7.10 -5.69 8.39
CA SER A 201 -6.43 -5.13 7.18
C SER A 201 -5.20 -5.95 6.79
N THR A 202 -5.30 -7.28 6.91
CA THR A 202 -4.18 -8.22 6.82
C THR A 202 -3.72 -8.55 5.39
N GLY A 203 -4.27 -7.87 4.39
CA GLY A 203 -3.94 -8.11 2.98
C GLY A 203 -4.56 -9.39 2.42
N GLY A 204 -4.06 -9.80 1.25
CA GLY A 204 -4.58 -10.93 0.49
C GLY A 204 -3.87 -12.26 0.76
N TYR A 205 -4.09 -13.21 -0.15
CA TYR A 205 -3.55 -14.57 -0.09
C TYR A 205 -2.79 -14.98 -1.37
N ALA A 206 -2.30 -14.02 -2.17
CA ALA A 206 -1.60 -14.33 -3.43
C ALA A 206 -0.20 -14.96 -3.24
N ALA A 207 0.27 -15.13 -1.99
CA ALA A 207 1.44 -15.92 -1.64
C ALA A 207 1.12 -17.04 -0.63
N ASP A 208 -0.12 -17.51 -0.61
CA ASP A 208 -0.54 -18.57 0.30
C ASP A 208 -0.17 -19.96 -0.26
N PHE A 209 1.10 -20.32 -0.07
CA PHE A 209 1.64 -21.65 -0.40
C PHE A 209 1.70 -22.57 0.82
N THR A 210 0.86 -22.31 1.84
CA THR A 210 0.80 -23.08 3.10
C THR A 210 -0.01 -24.37 2.94
N LYS A 211 -0.01 -25.23 3.96
CA LYS A 211 -0.80 -26.49 3.94
C LYS A 211 -2.30 -26.28 3.75
N ASN A 212 -2.85 -25.21 4.37
CA ASN A 212 -4.24 -24.80 4.29
C ASN A 212 -4.43 -23.61 3.33
N SER A 213 -3.77 -23.67 2.19
CA SER A 213 -3.74 -22.64 1.17
C SER A 213 -5.12 -22.31 0.61
N LEU A 214 -5.49 -21.02 0.63
CA LEU A 214 -6.65 -20.51 -0.06
C LEU A 214 -6.46 -20.56 -1.58
N LEU A 215 -5.25 -20.29 -2.09
CA LEU A 215 -4.94 -20.47 -3.52
C LEU A 215 -5.19 -21.87 -3.96
N LYS A 216 -4.65 -22.88 -3.26
CA LYS A 216 -4.84 -24.29 -3.61
C LYS A 216 -6.32 -24.69 -3.57
N LYS A 217 -7.09 -24.13 -2.63
CA LYS A 217 -8.52 -24.43 -2.49
C LYS A 217 -9.38 -23.83 -3.60
N TYR A 218 -9.14 -22.58 -3.96
CA TYR A 218 -10.02 -21.81 -4.84
C TYR A 218 -9.47 -21.61 -6.25
N ARG A 219 -8.13 -21.68 -6.44
CA ARG A 219 -7.44 -21.50 -7.71
C ARG A 219 -6.27 -22.49 -7.89
N PRO A 220 -6.57 -23.79 -7.86
CA PRO A 220 -5.53 -24.83 -8.07
C PRO A 220 -4.85 -24.73 -9.45
N ASP A 221 -5.52 -24.11 -10.43
CA ASP A 221 -5.04 -23.92 -11.82
C ASP A 221 -3.86 -22.98 -11.94
N ILE A 222 -3.65 -22.06 -10.98
CA ILE A 222 -2.57 -21.06 -11.01
C ILE A 222 -1.60 -21.19 -9.84
N ILE A 223 -1.70 -22.24 -9.02
CA ILE A 223 -0.86 -22.40 -7.82
C ILE A 223 0.64 -22.49 -8.12
N ASP A 224 0.99 -22.90 -9.34
CA ASP A 224 2.37 -23.05 -9.78
C ASP A 224 2.95 -21.76 -10.38
N LEU A 225 2.16 -20.72 -10.54
CA LEU A 225 2.69 -19.42 -10.97
C LEU A 225 3.50 -18.76 -9.84
N PRO A 226 4.57 -18.04 -10.18
CA PRO A 226 5.29 -17.22 -9.21
C PRO A 226 4.42 -16.07 -8.70
N SER A 227 4.72 -15.56 -7.50
CA SER A 227 4.02 -14.42 -6.91
C SER A 227 4.92 -13.18 -6.81
N THR A 228 4.31 -12.00 -6.97
CA THR A 228 4.96 -10.72 -6.66
C THR A 228 4.77 -10.30 -5.20
N ASN A 229 3.93 -11.03 -4.45
CA ASN A 229 3.62 -10.72 -3.07
C ASN A 229 4.76 -11.13 -2.13
N GLY A 230 4.84 -10.47 -0.97
CA GLY A 230 5.68 -10.96 0.10
C GLY A 230 5.17 -12.29 0.66
N ASN A 231 6.07 -13.10 1.21
CA ASN A 231 5.76 -14.40 1.82
C ASN A 231 4.76 -14.31 3.01
N HIS A 232 4.47 -13.11 3.46
CA HIS A 232 3.50 -12.82 4.52
C HIS A 232 2.04 -12.81 4.02
N ALA A 233 1.79 -12.71 2.71
CA ALA A 233 0.45 -12.65 2.13
C ALA A 233 -0.20 -14.05 2.06
N THR A 234 -0.52 -14.59 3.22
CA THR A 234 -0.97 -15.98 3.46
C THR A 234 -2.44 -16.12 3.82
N GLY A 235 -3.23 -15.02 3.68
CA GLY A 235 -4.67 -15.06 3.91
C GLY A 235 -5.08 -15.30 5.36
N ASP A 236 -4.28 -14.84 6.32
CA ASP A 236 -4.53 -15.12 7.74
C ASP A 236 -5.87 -14.53 8.20
N GLY A 237 -6.16 -13.28 7.83
CA GLY A 237 -7.41 -12.60 8.19
C GLY A 237 -8.62 -13.29 7.59
N GLN A 238 -8.56 -13.68 6.31
CA GLN A 238 -9.64 -14.42 5.65
C GLN A 238 -9.90 -15.74 6.39
N LYS A 239 -8.85 -16.49 6.70
CA LYS A 239 -8.94 -17.77 7.43
C LYS A 239 -9.55 -17.60 8.82
N ILE A 240 -9.14 -16.56 9.57
CA ILE A 240 -9.66 -16.26 10.91
C ILE A 240 -11.15 -15.88 10.83
N ILE A 241 -11.52 -14.96 9.94
CA ILE A 241 -12.90 -14.49 9.80
C ILE A 241 -13.82 -15.62 9.35
N MET A 242 -13.44 -16.41 8.33
CA MET A 242 -14.25 -17.53 7.86
C MET A 242 -14.36 -18.66 8.91
N LYS A 243 -13.32 -18.93 9.69
CA LYS A 243 -13.38 -19.84 10.85
C LYS A 243 -14.43 -19.37 11.86
N ASN A 244 -14.62 -18.07 12.02
CA ASN A 244 -15.56 -17.44 12.92
C ASN A 244 -16.94 -17.18 12.27
N LYS A 245 -17.26 -17.87 11.16
CA LYS A 245 -18.54 -17.80 10.42
C LYS A 245 -18.74 -16.53 9.57
N GLY A 246 -17.70 -15.71 9.38
CA GLY A 246 -17.73 -14.66 8.38
C GLY A 246 -17.74 -15.24 6.96
N VAL A 247 -18.29 -14.50 6.01
CA VAL A 247 -18.47 -14.96 4.64
C VAL A 247 -17.32 -14.52 3.75
N GLY A 248 -16.78 -15.46 2.94
CA GLY A 248 -15.89 -15.15 1.84
C GLY A 248 -16.67 -14.83 0.56
N THR A 249 -16.15 -13.93 -0.25
CA THR A 249 -16.70 -13.58 -1.57
C THR A 249 -15.63 -13.57 -2.61
N ASP A 250 -15.92 -14.01 -3.84
CA ASP A 250 -15.03 -13.99 -5.01
C ASP A 250 -13.64 -14.61 -4.76
N LEU A 251 -13.53 -15.60 -3.86
CA LEU A 251 -12.26 -16.22 -3.47
C LEU A 251 -11.56 -16.94 -4.64
N ASP A 252 -12.25 -17.20 -5.72
CA ASP A 252 -11.73 -17.69 -7.00
C ASP A 252 -11.16 -16.58 -7.89
N LYS A 253 -11.37 -15.30 -7.56
CA LYS A 253 -10.88 -14.16 -8.35
C LYS A 253 -9.51 -13.72 -7.86
N VAL A 254 -8.48 -14.24 -8.53
CA VAL A 254 -7.08 -13.90 -8.28
C VAL A 254 -6.50 -13.29 -9.55
N GLN A 255 -5.96 -12.09 -9.44
CA GLN A 255 -5.37 -11.37 -10.58
C GLN A 255 -4.00 -11.92 -10.91
N VAL A 256 -3.85 -12.36 -12.14
CA VAL A 256 -2.57 -12.68 -12.76
C VAL A 256 -2.06 -11.42 -13.49
N HIS A 257 -0.84 -10.99 -13.18
CA HIS A 257 -0.21 -9.83 -13.80
C HIS A 257 0.73 -10.26 -14.93
N PRO A 258 0.78 -9.53 -16.05
CA PRO A 258 1.59 -9.93 -17.21
C PRO A 258 3.08 -9.62 -17.06
N THR A 259 3.50 -8.78 -16.11
CA THR A 259 4.89 -8.29 -16.03
C THR A 259 5.62 -8.75 -14.79
N GLY A 260 5.72 -10.07 -14.56
CA GLY A 260 6.73 -10.63 -13.67
C GLY A 260 8.09 -10.56 -14.38
N LEU A 261 9.07 -9.85 -13.79
CA LEU A 261 10.40 -9.69 -14.38
C LEU A 261 11.31 -10.84 -13.96
N ILE A 262 12.03 -11.39 -14.95
CA ILE A 262 12.97 -12.49 -14.77
C ILE A 262 14.39 -11.94 -14.78
N ASP A 263 15.22 -12.36 -13.82
CA ASP A 263 16.65 -12.02 -13.80
C ASP A 263 17.34 -12.58 -15.06
N TYR A 264 18.10 -11.73 -15.74
CA TYR A 264 18.87 -12.12 -16.94
C TYR A 264 19.91 -13.22 -16.67
N ASN A 265 20.32 -13.41 -15.42
CA ASN A 265 21.26 -14.45 -15.03
C ASN A 265 20.55 -15.80 -14.76
N ASP A 266 19.23 -15.83 -14.57
CA ASP A 266 18.44 -17.05 -14.35
C ASP A 266 17.94 -17.66 -15.66
N THR A 267 18.90 -18.25 -16.42
CA THR A 267 18.64 -18.86 -17.73
C THR A 267 17.65 -20.02 -17.67
N ASP A 268 17.57 -20.71 -16.53
CA ASP A 268 16.60 -21.80 -16.33
C ASP A 268 15.18 -21.28 -16.20
N THR A 269 14.97 -20.14 -15.52
CA THR A 269 13.67 -19.47 -15.49
C THR A 269 13.31 -18.87 -16.85
N ILE A 270 14.26 -18.23 -17.54
CA ILE A 270 14.03 -17.68 -18.88
C ILE A 270 13.61 -18.79 -19.86
N SER A 271 14.26 -19.94 -19.83
CA SER A 271 13.94 -21.08 -20.70
C SER A 271 12.71 -21.90 -20.26
N GLY A 272 12.11 -21.56 -19.10
CA GLY A 272 10.97 -22.28 -18.54
C GLY A 272 11.30 -23.62 -17.87
N LYS A 273 12.59 -23.96 -17.70
CA LYS A 273 13.03 -25.17 -16.98
C LYS A 273 12.79 -25.11 -15.49
N LYS A 274 12.75 -23.90 -14.94
CA LYS A 274 12.53 -23.61 -13.52
C LYS A 274 11.42 -22.58 -13.38
N VAL A 275 10.55 -22.75 -12.39
CA VAL A 275 9.55 -21.75 -12.00
C VAL A 275 9.89 -21.29 -10.58
N PRO A 276 10.38 -20.05 -10.41
CA PRO A 276 10.66 -19.52 -9.09
C PRO A 276 9.35 -19.25 -8.33
N ARG A 277 9.40 -19.28 -7.01
CA ARG A 277 8.21 -19.01 -6.18
C ARG A 277 7.84 -17.53 -6.14
N PHE A 278 8.83 -16.64 -6.25
CA PHE A 278 8.65 -15.19 -6.21
C PHE A 278 9.41 -14.51 -7.35
N LEU A 279 8.82 -13.47 -7.91
CA LEU A 279 9.44 -12.61 -8.92
C LEU A 279 9.17 -11.13 -8.63
N PHE A 280 10.03 -10.26 -9.12
CA PHE A 280 9.81 -8.82 -9.08
C PHE A 280 8.67 -8.41 -10.03
N LEU A 281 7.91 -7.41 -9.60
CA LEU A 281 6.89 -6.81 -10.43
C LEU A 281 7.51 -5.75 -11.35
N GLY A 282 7.32 -5.88 -12.64
CA GLY A 282 7.51 -4.79 -13.60
C GLY A 282 6.34 -3.82 -13.53
N ALA A 283 6.63 -2.54 -13.34
CA ALA A 283 5.62 -1.50 -13.28
C ALA A 283 4.73 -1.51 -14.54
N GLU A 284 3.43 -1.33 -14.34
CA GLU A 284 2.50 -1.22 -15.48
C GLU A 284 2.81 0.00 -16.36
N ALA A 285 3.43 1.03 -15.78
CA ALA A 285 3.93 2.19 -16.50
C ALA A 285 4.88 1.82 -17.65
N LEU A 286 5.63 0.71 -17.56
CA LEU A 286 6.48 0.25 -18.69
C LEU A 286 5.65 0.03 -19.96
N ARG A 287 4.44 -0.51 -19.83
CA ARG A 287 3.50 -0.66 -20.95
C ARG A 287 2.74 0.63 -21.23
N GLY A 288 2.42 1.38 -20.18
CA GLY A 288 1.72 2.67 -20.24
C GLY A 288 2.47 3.73 -21.01
N GLU A 289 3.79 3.74 -20.93
CA GLU A 289 4.68 4.70 -21.59
C GLU A 289 5.27 4.16 -22.91
N GLY A 290 4.66 3.14 -23.53
CA GLY A 290 4.97 2.70 -24.88
C GLY A 290 5.69 1.38 -25.02
N GLY A 291 5.95 0.66 -23.95
CA GLY A 291 6.54 -0.67 -24.03
C GLY A 291 5.68 -1.65 -24.82
N ILE A 292 6.28 -2.38 -25.74
CA ILE A 292 5.64 -3.42 -26.54
C ILE A 292 6.05 -4.81 -26.03
N ILE A 293 5.16 -5.80 -26.20
CA ILE A 293 5.42 -7.18 -25.81
C ILE A 293 5.68 -8.00 -27.07
N LEU A 294 6.85 -8.64 -27.11
CA LEU A 294 7.27 -9.53 -28.21
C LEU A 294 7.38 -10.98 -27.74
N ASN A 295 6.95 -11.91 -28.59
CA ASN A 295 7.23 -13.33 -28.43
C ASN A 295 8.66 -13.68 -28.90
N ALA A 296 9.06 -14.96 -28.81
CA ALA A 296 10.38 -15.42 -29.26
C ALA A 296 10.63 -15.26 -30.77
N LYS A 297 9.58 -15.05 -31.58
CA LYS A 297 9.68 -14.82 -33.02
C LYS A 297 9.79 -13.32 -33.39
N GLY A 298 9.81 -12.44 -32.39
CA GLY A 298 9.81 -10.98 -32.58
C GLY A 298 8.45 -10.40 -32.97
N GLU A 299 7.35 -11.12 -32.74
CA GLU A 299 5.99 -10.71 -33.11
C GLU A 299 5.24 -10.11 -31.91
N ARG A 300 4.49 -9.04 -32.15
CA ARG A 300 3.42 -8.57 -31.24
C ARG A 300 2.24 -9.55 -31.33
N PHE A 301 1.54 -9.74 -30.22
CA PHE A 301 0.42 -10.67 -30.15
C PHE A 301 -0.73 -10.17 -29.27
N VAL A 302 -0.67 -8.94 -28.76
CA VAL A 302 -1.63 -8.42 -27.79
C VAL A 302 -1.70 -6.89 -27.82
N ASP A 303 -2.83 -6.31 -27.41
CA ASP A 303 -2.88 -4.91 -26.94
C ASP A 303 -2.24 -4.86 -25.56
N GLU A 304 -1.08 -4.26 -25.45
CA GLU A 304 -0.29 -4.17 -24.22
C GLU A 304 -1.00 -3.35 -23.12
N LEU A 305 -1.97 -2.50 -23.48
CA LEU A 305 -2.80 -1.70 -22.58
C LEU A 305 -4.18 -2.30 -22.33
N GLY A 306 -4.43 -3.50 -22.82
CA GLY A 306 -5.63 -4.26 -22.47
C GLY A 306 -5.70 -4.60 -20.97
N PRO A 307 -6.86 -5.00 -20.48
CA PRO A 307 -7.02 -5.49 -19.09
C PRO A 307 -6.04 -6.61 -18.75
N ARG A 308 -5.62 -6.70 -17.49
CA ARG A 308 -4.56 -7.63 -17.06
C ARG A 308 -4.89 -9.09 -17.32
N ASP A 309 -6.15 -9.48 -17.14
CA ASP A 309 -6.64 -10.84 -17.43
C ASP A 309 -6.51 -11.18 -18.92
N TYR A 310 -6.83 -10.23 -19.81
CA TYR A 310 -6.68 -10.39 -21.25
C TYR A 310 -5.21 -10.53 -21.65
N VAL A 311 -4.35 -9.59 -21.23
CA VAL A 311 -2.91 -9.65 -21.57
C VAL A 311 -2.26 -10.93 -21.05
N SER A 312 -2.53 -11.30 -19.80
CA SER A 312 -2.00 -12.53 -19.21
C SER A 312 -2.52 -13.79 -19.92
N GLY A 313 -3.77 -13.78 -20.38
CA GLY A 313 -4.37 -14.88 -21.15
C GLY A 313 -3.70 -15.06 -22.51
N GLU A 314 -3.44 -13.96 -23.23
CA GLU A 314 -2.71 -14.02 -24.51
C GLU A 314 -1.24 -14.47 -24.32
N MET A 315 -0.56 -14.03 -23.26
CA MET A 315 0.77 -14.54 -22.90
C MET A 315 0.75 -16.05 -22.65
N GLU A 316 -0.27 -16.56 -21.92
CA GLU A 316 -0.43 -18.00 -21.71
C GLU A 316 -0.54 -18.78 -23.01
N LYS A 317 -1.33 -18.27 -23.96
CA LYS A 317 -1.47 -18.89 -25.29
C LYS A 317 -0.12 -18.96 -26.00
N GLN A 318 0.67 -17.86 -25.98
CA GLN A 318 2.01 -17.85 -26.59
C GLN A 318 2.94 -18.88 -25.94
N LEU A 319 2.97 -18.95 -24.61
CA LEU A 319 3.80 -19.92 -23.88
C LEU A 319 3.39 -21.36 -24.17
N LYS A 320 2.08 -21.66 -24.23
CA LYS A 320 1.56 -23.00 -24.60
C LYS A 320 1.90 -23.39 -26.04
N LEU A 321 2.01 -22.42 -26.96
CA LEU A 321 2.45 -22.62 -28.35
C LEU A 321 3.98 -22.76 -28.49
N GLY A 322 4.73 -22.68 -27.40
CA GLY A 322 6.20 -22.71 -27.44
C GLY A 322 6.85 -21.45 -27.98
N ASN A 323 6.13 -20.32 -28.03
CA ASN A 323 6.62 -19.03 -28.52
C ASN A 323 7.28 -18.19 -27.39
N GLY A 324 7.66 -18.79 -26.27
CA GLY A 324 8.48 -18.17 -25.23
C GLY A 324 9.99 -18.25 -25.55
N PRO A 325 10.84 -17.46 -24.84
CA PRO A 325 10.50 -16.51 -23.79
C PRO A 325 9.88 -15.20 -24.32
N LEU A 326 9.04 -14.56 -23.50
CA LEU A 326 8.41 -13.28 -23.82
C LEU A 326 9.27 -12.11 -23.37
N ARG A 327 9.22 -11.01 -24.09
CA ARG A 327 10.01 -9.81 -23.82
C ARG A 327 9.15 -8.57 -23.81
N LEU A 328 9.42 -7.68 -22.86
CA LEU A 328 8.97 -6.30 -22.87
C LEU A 328 10.10 -5.44 -23.41
N VAL A 329 9.83 -4.65 -24.45
CA VAL A 329 10.82 -3.83 -25.15
C VAL A 329 10.39 -2.37 -25.10
N LEU A 330 11.29 -1.49 -24.63
CA LEU A 330 11.15 -0.04 -24.63
C LEU A 330 12.13 0.56 -25.64
N ASN A 331 11.75 1.68 -26.25
CA ASN A 331 12.63 2.52 -27.06
C ASN A 331 13.12 3.74 -26.25
N GLU A 332 13.97 4.58 -26.82
CA GLU A 332 14.50 5.80 -26.19
C GLU A 332 13.39 6.81 -25.82
N ALA A 333 12.31 6.88 -26.60
CA ALA A 333 11.19 7.76 -26.29
C ALA A 333 10.44 7.33 -25.02
N SER A 334 10.29 6.03 -24.81
CA SER A 334 9.73 5.47 -23.57
C SER A 334 10.65 5.71 -22.37
N GLU A 335 11.99 5.62 -22.56
CA GLU A 335 12.97 5.81 -21.48
C GLU A 335 12.86 7.19 -20.85
N LYS A 336 12.65 8.25 -21.64
CA LYS A 336 12.55 9.63 -21.12
C LYS A 336 11.52 9.79 -20.00
N ASN A 337 10.41 9.05 -20.07
CA ASN A 337 9.36 9.06 -19.05
C ASN A 337 9.56 8.01 -17.97
N LEU A 338 10.54 7.11 -18.15
CA LEU A 338 10.75 5.92 -17.32
C LEU A 338 12.19 5.81 -16.80
N GLU A 339 12.99 6.89 -16.84
CA GLU A 339 14.41 6.88 -16.48
C GLU A 339 14.65 6.17 -15.13
N PHE A 340 13.90 6.55 -14.09
CA PHE A 340 13.98 5.90 -12.79
C PHE A 340 13.71 4.38 -12.87
N HIS A 341 12.65 3.97 -13.59
CA HIS A 341 12.28 2.55 -13.72
C HIS A 341 13.37 1.75 -14.46
N VAL A 342 13.89 2.31 -15.56
CA VAL A 342 14.97 1.70 -16.35
C VAL A 342 16.22 1.53 -15.49
N LYS A 343 16.65 2.58 -14.79
CA LYS A 343 17.80 2.55 -13.87
C LYS A 343 17.60 1.50 -12.77
N HIS A 344 16.42 1.51 -12.13
CA HIS A 344 16.06 0.60 -11.05
C HIS A 344 16.10 -0.88 -11.47
N TYR A 345 15.51 -1.22 -12.63
CA TYR A 345 15.49 -2.61 -13.09
C TYR A 345 16.84 -3.07 -13.65
N LYS A 346 17.61 -2.17 -14.27
CA LYS A 346 18.99 -2.47 -14.70
C LYS A 346 19.90 -2.80 -13.54
N ALA A 347 19.85 -2.04 -12.46
CA ALA A 347 20.64 -2.28 -11.25
C ALA A 347 20.37 -3.66 -10.61
N ARG A 348 19.23 -4.30 -10.95
CA ARG A 348 18.82 -5.62 -10.46
C ARG A 348 18.90 -6.74 -11.50
N ASN A 349 19.56 -6.51 -12.62
CA ASN A 349 19.61 -7.45 -13.74
C ASN A 349 18.23 -7.89 -14.29
N LEU A 350 17.18 -7.09 -14.05
CA LEU A 350 15.83 -7.36 -14.52
C LEU A 350 15.53 -6.71 -15.88
N MET A 351 16.43 -5.84 -16.33
CA MET A 351 16.38 -5.14 -17.61
C MET A 351 17.80 -4.92 -18.14
N LYS A 352 17.99 -5.02 -19.45
CA LYS A 352 19.24 -4.67 -20.12
C LYS A 352 18.99 -3.63 -21.21
N THR A 353 19.97 -2.73 -21.36
CA THR A 353 20.05 -1.84 -22.54
C THR A 353 20.92 -2.54 -23.58
N ILE A 354 20.37 -2.78 -24.75
CA ILE A 354 21.02 -3.49 -25.86
C ILE A 354 20.81 -2.73 -27.17
N SER A 355 21.72 -2.88 -28.12
CA SER A 355 21.56 -2.31 -29.47
C SER A 355 20.50 -3.09 -30.28
N GLY A 356 19.99 -2.48 -31.36
CA GLY A 356 19.06 -3.18 -32.25
C GLY A 356 19.67 -4.45 -32.86
N LYS A 357 20.97 -4.48 -33.17
CA LYS A 357 21.69 -5.70 -33.59
C LYS A 357 21.64 -6.78 -32.53
N GLN A 358 21.86 -6.40 -31.25
CA GLN A 358 21.77 -7.33 -30.12
C GLN A 358 20.34 -7.80 -29.87
N LEU A 359 19.33 -6.95 -30.08
CA LEU A 359 17.92 -7.32 -29.97
C LEU A 359 17.54 -8.39 -31.01
N LEU A 360 17.99 -8.23 -32.28
CA LEU A 360 17.82 -9.27 -33.29
C LEU A 360 18.49 -10.60 -32.91
N ALA A 361 19.72 -10.52 -32.38
CA ALA A 361 20.44 -11.71 -31.94
C ALA A 361 19.72 -12.41 -30.78
N ASP A 362 19.23 -11.63 -29.80
CA ASP A 362 18.47 -12.13 -28.64
C ASP A 362 17.13 -12.80 -29.03
N LEU A 363 16.53 -12.35 -30.13
CA LEU A 363 15.32 -12.95 -30.73
C LEU A 363 15.64 -14.12 -31.70
N GLY A 364 16.90 -14.46 -31.92
CA GLY A 364 17.28 -15.48 -32.93
C GLY A 364 16.98 -15.05 -34.36
N LEU A 365 16.88 -13.75 -34.62
CA LEU A 365 16.55 -13.15 -35.92
C LEU A 365 17.76 -12.50 -36.60
N SER A 366 18.98 -12.88 -36.22
CA SER A 366 20.20 -12.35 -36.85
C SER A 366 20.16 -12.48 -38.38
N GLY A 367 20.36 -11.35 -39.07
CA GLY A 367 20.27 -11.31 -40.56
C GLY A 367 18.85 -11.11 -41.12
N HIS A 368 17.82 -10.99 -40.25
CA HIS A 368 16.43 -10.78 -40.65
C HIS A 368 15.81 -9.53 -40.03
N PRO A 369 16.41 -8.32 -40.21
CA PRO A 369 15.87 -7.08 -39.63
C PRO A 369 14.46 -6.75 -40.14
N GLU A 370 14.14 -7.16 -41.37
CA GLU A 370 12.83 -6.93 -42.00
C GLU A 370 11.65 -7.45 -41.17
N LYS A 371 11.85 -8.43 -40.33
CA LYS A 371 10.80 -8.96 -39.44
C LYS A 371 10.42 -7.93 -38.37
N LEU A 372 11.39 -7.35 -37.65
CA LEU A 372 11.11 -6.30 -36.66
C LEU A 372 10.67 -5.00 -37.36
N GLU A 373 11.26 -4.63 -38.47
CA GLU A 373 10.86 -3.48 -39.27
C GLU A 373 9.38 -3.56 -39.64
N SER A 374 8.91 -4.73 -40.12
CA SER A 374 7.51 -4.96 -40.47
C SER A 374 6.57 -4.82 -39.24
N VAL A 375 6.95 -5.38 -38.09
CA VAL A 375 6.16 -5.29 -36.84
C VAL A 375 6.05 -3.84 -36.37
N PHE A 376 7.16 -3.11 -36.39
CA PHE A 376 7.18 -1.71 -35.92
C PHE A 376 6.51 -0.77 -36.94
N ALA A 377 6.66 -1.02 -38.25
CA ALA A 377 5.95 -0.28 -39.28
C ALA A 377 4.42 -0.44 -39.16
N THR A 378 3.95 -1.65 -38.86
CA THR A 378 2.52 -1.92 -38.60
C THR A 378 2.03 -1.18 -37.36
N TYR A 379 2.81 -1.19 -36.26
CA TYR A 379 2.51 -0.44 -35.05
C TYR A 379 2.42 1.06 -35.30
N ASN A 380 3.39 1.63 -36.05
CA ASN A 380 3.41 3.06 -36.38
C ASN A 380 2.26 3.49 -37.29
N LYS A 381 1.88 2.63 -38.29
CA LYS A 381 0.70 2.89 -39.14
C LYS A 381 -0.58 2.95 -38.31
N ALA A 382 -0.74 2.03 -37.35
CA ALA A 382 -1.86 2.04 -36.44
C ALA A 382 -1.85 3.29 -35.51
N ALA A 383 -0.68 3.70 -35.03
CA ALA A 383 -0.50 4.91 -34.23
C ALA A 383 -0.91 6.19 -34.95
N ARG A 384 -0.64 6.27 -36.28
CA ARG A 384 -1.06 7.40 -37.15
C ARG A 384 -2.52 7.30 -37.62
N GLY A 385 -3.22 6.22 -37.27
CA GLY A 385 -4.61 5.99 -37.68
C GLY A 385 -4.76 5.54 -39.16
N GLU A 386 -3.69 5.16 -39.82
CA GLU A 386 -3.71 4.68 -41.21
C GLU A 386 -4.34 3.28 -41.34
N ILE A 387 -4.21 2.48 -40.28
CA ILE A 387 -4.81 1.16 -40.15
C ILE A 387 -5.39 0.98 -38.73
N LYS A 388 -6.29 0.03 -38.54
CA LYS A 388 -6.66 -0.45 -37.21
C LYS A 388 -5.55 -1.35 -36.66
N ASP A 389 -5.19 -1.19 -35.38
CA ASP A 389 -4.25 -2.11 -34.73
C ASP A 389 -4.80 -3.54 -34.77
N PRO A 390 -4.01 -4.55 -35.14
CA PRO A 390 -4.45 -5.94 -35.22
C PRO A 390 -4.99 -6.52 -33.92
N PHE A 391 -4.60 -5.92 -32.77
CA PHE A 391 -4.98 -6.37 -31.43
C PHE A 391 -5.96 -5.40 -30.75
N GLY A 392 -6.39 -4.35 -31.46
CA GLY A 392 -7.38 -3.39 -30.97
C GLY A 392 -6.83 -2.28 -30.09
N LYS A 393 -5.51 -2.08 -30.05
CA LYS A 393 -4.86 -1.00 -29.31
C LYS A 393 -5.29 0.36 -29.87
N LYS A 394 -5.63 1.30 -28.95
CA LYS A 394 -6.13 2.63 -29.29
C LYS A 394 -5.21 3.77 -28.85
N PHE A 395 -4.27 3.48 -27.98
CA PHE A 395 -3.35 4.47 -27.41
C PHE A 395 -1.90 4.03 -27.62
N PHE A 396 -1.10 4.89 -28.27
CA PHE A 396 0.24 4.58 -28.75
C PHE A 396 1.24 5.64 -28.25
N PRO A 397 1.62 5.60 -26.96
CA PRO A 397 2.66 6.49 -26.45
C PRO A 397 4.03 6.09 -27.02
N ALA A 398 4.98 7.03 -26.98
CA ALA A 398 6.37 6.84 -27.42
C ALA A 398 6.54 6.35 -28.87
N THR A 399 5.74 6.87 -29.78
CA THR A 399 5.89 6.66 -31.23
C THR A 399 6.71 7.78 -31.88
N PRO A 400 7.43 7.51 -32.98
CA PRO A 400 7.51 6.24 -33.70
C PRO A 400 8.34 5.18 -32.96
N PHE A 401 7.94 3.90 -33.12
CA PHE A 401 8.71 2.75 -32.67
C PHE A 401 9.41 2.17 -33.89
N GLU A 402 10.70 2.41 -34.04
CA GLU A 402 11.44 2.05 -35.28
C GLU A 402 12.57 1.09 -34.95
N TYR A 403 12.87 0.20 -35.88
CA TYR A 403 14.07 -0.60 -35.81
C TYR A 403 15.27 0.22 -36.36
N ASN A 404 16.28 0.33 -35.52
CA ASN A 404 17.59 0.86 -35.89
C ASN A 404 18.67 -0.05 -35.29
N PRO A 405 19.61 -0.57 -36.06
CA PRO A 405 20.62 -1.50 -35.59
C PRO A 405 21.51 -0.94 -34.47
N ASP A 406 21.70 0.36 -34.42
CA ASP A 406 22.60 1.04 -33.49
C ASP A 406 21.84 1.78 -32.37
N ALA A 407 20.50 1.90 -32.45
CA ALA A 407 19.69 2.51 -31.39
C ALA A 407 19.62 1.62 -30.13
N SER A 408 19.40 2.26 -28.99
CA SER A 408 19.26 1.59 -27.70
C SER A 408 17.82 1.12 -27.45
N TYR A 409 17.70 -0.10 -27.02
CA TYR A 409 16.44 -0.69 -26.56
C TYR A 409 16.63 -1.22 -25.12
N HIS A 410 15.61 -1.02 -24.29
CA HIS A 410 15.59 -1.57 -22.94
C HIS A 410 14.68 -2.80 -22.93
N VAL A 411 15.26 -3.94 -22.64
CA VAL A 411 14.60 -5.25 -22.76
C VAL A 411 14.54 -5.95 -21.41
N SER A 412 13.36 -6.49 -21.09
CA SER A 412 13.14 -7.37 -19.93
C SER A 412 12.49 -8.66 -20.35
N PHE A 413 12.95 -9.80 -19.84
CA PHE A 413 12.20 -11.04 -19.90
C PHE A 413 11.03 -10.99 -18.93
N ILE A 414 9.84 -11.32 -19.43
CA ILE A 414 8.60 -11.25 -18.64
C ILE A 414 7.86 -12.58 -18.62
N THR A 415 7.15 -12.82 -17.52
CA THR A 415 6.22 -13.93 -17.38
C THR A 415 5.00 -13.55 -16.55
N ARG A 416 3.98 -14.43 -16.54
CA ARG A 416 2.78 -14.26 -15.73
C ARG A 416 3.08 -14.48 -14.27
N VAL A 417 2.48 -13.67 -13.38
CA VAL A 417 2.67 -13.75 -11.93
C VAL A 417 1.37 -13.55 -11.16
N LEU A 418 1.19 -14.23 -10.05
CA LEU A 418 0.17 -13.93 -9.06
C LEU A 418 0.44 -12.56 -8.45
N HIS A 419 -0.58 -11.71 -8.40
CA HIS A 419 -0.35 -10.32 -8.01
C HIS A 419 -1.31 -9.80 -6.94
N PHE A 420 -2.61 -10.03 -7.08
CA PHE A 420 -3.62 -9.46 -6.20
C PHE A 420 -4.83 -10.42 -6.07
N THR A 421 -5.44 -10.46 -4.88
CA THR A 421 -6.67 -11.21 -4.68
C THR A 421 -7.85 -10.25 -4.64
N MET A 422 -8.76 -10.31 -5.65
CA MET A 422 -10.01 -9.55 -5.64
C MET A 422 -10.99 -10.14 -4.64
N GLY A 423 -10.92 -11.44 -4.43
CA GLY A 423 -11.68 -12.14 -3.41
C GLY A 423 -11.13 -11.93 -2.01
N GLY A 424 -12.03 -11.97 -1.05
CA GLY A 424 -11.70 -11.78 0.36
C GLY A 424 -12.91 -11.99 1.25
N VAL A 425 -12.96 -11.34 2.40
CA VAL A 425 -14.13 -11.36 3.27
C VAL A 425 -15.21 -10.43 2.71
N ARG A 426 -16.47 -10.87 2.79
CA ARG A 426 -17.62 -10.07 2.38
C ARG A 426 -17.82 -8.90 3.31
N ILE A 427 -17.92 -7.71 2.75
CA ILE A 427 -18.23 -6.46 3.47
C ILE A 427 -19.46 -5.79 2.88
N ASN A 428 -20.05 -4.86 3.64
CA ASN A 428 -21.05 -3.91 3.14
C ASN A 428 -20.41 -2.54 2.82
N ASP A 429 -21.23 -1.59 2.38
CA ASP A 429 -20.84 -0.21 2.06
C ASP A 429 -20.31 0.62 3.25
N LYS A 430 -20.43 0.08 4.48
CA LYS A 430 -19.87 0.63 5.73
C LYS A 430 -18.60 -0.09 6.18
N ALA A 431 -18.00 -0.91 5.32
CA ALA A 431 -16.83 -1.73 5.61
C ALA A 431 -17.02 -2.76 6.76
N GLN A 432 -18.26 -3.05 7.16
CA GLN A 432 -18.56 -4.07 8.18
C GLN A 432 -18.45 -5.47 7.57
N VAL A 433 -17.82 -6.38 8.27
CA VAL A 433 -17.72 -7.80 7.88
C VAL A 433 -19.08 -8.48 8.03
N MET A 434 -19.48 -9.26 7.03
CA MET A 434 -20.78 -9.90 6.97
C MET A 434 -20.73 -11.37 7.39
N TYR A 435 -21.80 -11.86 8.02
CA TYR A 435 -22.08 -13.28 8.23
C TYR A 435 -23.42 -13.64 7.60
N GLN A 436 -23.61 -14.92 7.30
CA GLN A 436 -24.80 -15.41 6.62
C GLN A 436 -25.87 -15.81 7.64
N VAL A 437 -27.10 -15.37 7.43
CA VAL A 437 -28.29 -15.68 8.27
C VAL A 437 -29.34 -16.52 7.53
N GLY A 438 -29.34 -16.46 6.20
CA GLY A 438 -30.26 -17.22 5.34
C GLY A 438 -29.65 -17.47 3.96
N GLU A 439 -30.41 -18.04 3.02
CA GLU A 439 -29.98 -18.20 1.63
C GLU A 439 -29.87 -16.79 1.01
N ASP A 440 -28.63 -16.36 0.64
CA ASP A 440 -28.32 -15.04 0.12
C ASP A 440 -28.64 -13.85 1.06
N GLU A 441 -28.92 -14.10 2.33
CA GLU A 441 -29.14 -13.07 3.35
C GLU A 441 -27.92 -12.94 4.25
N TYR A 442 -27.49 -11.69 4.48
CA TYR A 442 -26.26 -11.38 5.21
C TYR A 442 -26.48 -10.23 6.19
N GLU A 443 -25.98 -10.41 7.39
CA GLU A 443 -25.96 -9.38 8.43
C GLU A 443 -24.53 -8.98 8.82
N PRO A 444 -24.30 -7.75 9.31
CA PRO A 444 -22.98 -7.32 9.75
C PRO A 444 -22.64 -7.85 11.14
N PHE A 445 -21.40 -8.28 11.33
CA PHE A 445 -20.86 -8.44 12.67
C PHE A 445 -20.83 -7.11 13.40
N GLU A 446 -21.25 -7.11 14.64
CA GLU A 446 -21.09 -5.96 15.53
C GLU A 446 -19.62 -5.84 15.95
N GLY A 447 -19.01 -4.66 15.76
CA GLY A 447 -17.64 -4.37 16.18
C GLY A 447 -16.52 -4.96 15.30
N LEU A 448 -16.83 -5.49 14.11
CA LEU A 448 -15.82 -6.04 13.18
C LEU A 448 -15.91 -5.39 11.80
N TYR A 449 -14.77 -4.87 11.33
CA TYR A 449 -14.62 -4.18 10.05
C TYR A 449 -13.47 -4.77 9.26
N ALA A 450 -13.47 -4.58 7.93
CA ALA A 450 -12.37 -5.01 7.07
C ALA A 450 -12.08 -3.99 5.97
N ALA A 451 -10.78 -3.84 5.64
CA ALA A 451 -10.30 -2.86 4.65
C ALA A 451 -9.13 -3.40 3.83
N GLY A 452 -8.92 -2.80 2.65
CA GLY A 452 -7.84 -3.15 1.73
C GLY A 452 -8.07 -4.51 1.05
N GLU A 453 -7.00 -5.18 0.67
CA GLU A 453 -7.05 -6.45 -0.09
C GLU A 453 -7.67 -7.62 0.70
N LEU A 454 -7.82 -7.50 2.01
CA LEU A 454 -8.57 -8.45 2.83
C LEU A 454 -10.06 -8.48 2.45
N ALA A 455 -10.63 -7.30 2.11
CA ALA A 455 -12.03 -7.14 1.78
C ALA A 455 -12.28 -7.51 0.31
N GLY A 456 -13.13 -8.51 0.09
CA GLY A 456 -13.54 -8.97 -1.24
C GLY A 456 -14.74 -8.23 -1.80
N GLY A 457 -14.95 -8.36 -3.12
CA GLY A 457 -16.11 -7.80 -3.83
C GLY A 457 -15.95 -6.34 -4.29
N ILE A 458 -14.88 -5.64 -3.90
CA ILE A 458 -14.66 -4.23 -4.29
C ILE A 458 -14.32 -4.10 -5.78
N HIS A 459 -13.57 -5.06 -6.33
CA HIS A 459 -13.04 -5.00 -7.69
C HIS A 459 -13.69 -5.99 -8.66
N GLY A 460 -14.57 -6.85 -8.17
CA GLY A 460 -15.22 -7.88 -8.96
C GLY A 460 -14.24 -8.81 -9.67
N HIS A 461 -14.43 -8.99 -10.99
CA HIS A 461 -13.66 -9.95 -11.76
C HIS A 461 -12.21 -9.52 -12.02
N ASN A 462 -11.96 -8.23 -12.25
CA ASN A 462 -10.64 -7.73 -12.62
C ASN A 462 -10.41 -6.31 -12.07
N ARG A 463 -9.29 -6.11 -11.38
CA ARG A 463 -8.94 -4.85 -10.72
C ARG A 463 -8.18 -3.93 -11.68
N LEU A 464 -8.60 -2.67 -11.77
CA LEU A 464 -7.86 -1.61 -12.46
C LEU A 464 -6.55 -1.26 -11.74
N GLY A 465 -5.50 -0.94 -12.52
CA GLY A 465 -4.24 -0.40 -11.97
C GLY A 465 -4.48 0.84 -11.11
N GLY A 466 -3.72 1.02 -10.01
CA GLY A 466 -3.90 2.14 -9.09
C GLY A 466 -5.07 2.02 -8.09
N SER A 467 -6.08 1.16 -8.33
CA SER A 467 -7.24 1.01 -7.44
C SER A 467 -6.94 0.25 -6.15
N SER A 468 -5.83 -0.51 -6.06
CA SER A 468 -5.47 -1.21 -4.82
C SER A 468 -5.09 -0.24 -3.70
N LEU A 469 -4.19 0.72 -3.98
CA LEU A 469 -3.82 1.74 -3.00
C LEU A 469 -5.03 2.62 -2.64
N LEU A 470 -5.87 2.95 -3.63
CA LEU A 470 -7.12 3.70 -3.38
C LEU A 470 -8.04 2.94 -2.43
N ALA A 471 -8.30 1.66 -2.66
CA ALA A 471 -9.14 0.84 -1.79
C ALA A 471 -8.59 0.77 -0.36
N CYS A 472 -7.26 0.72 -0.20
CA CYS A 472 -6.62 0.77 1.12
C CYS A 472 -6.94 2.07 1.86
N VAL A 473 -6.84 3.22 1.20
CA VAL A 473 -7.09 4.54 1.82
C VAL A 473 -8.57 4.75 2.08
N VAL A 474 -9.42 4.54 1.06
CA VAL A 474 -10.87 4.77 1.17
C VAL A 474 -11.49 3.87 2.24
N TYR A 475 -11.30 2.56 2.13
CA TYR A 475 -11.92 1.62 3.07
C TYR A 475 -11.24 1.60 4.43
N GLY A 476 -9.93 1.89 4.52
CA GLY A 476 -9.23 2.06 5.79
C GLY A 476 -9.81 3.20 6.61
N ARG A 477 -9.99 4.37 5.99
CA ARG A 477 -10.61 5.54 6.61
C ARG A 477 -12.09 5.29 6.95
N LEU A 478 -12.85 4.70 6.03
CA LEU A 478 -14.25 4.37 6.25
C LEU A 478 -14.42 3.41 7.43
N ALA A 479 -13.64 2.33 7.50
CA ALA A 479 -13.68 1.38 8.61
C ALA A 479 -13.36 2.05 9.95
N ALA A 480 -12.40 2.98 9.96
CA ALA A 480 -12.05 3.75 11.14
C ALA A 480 -13.19 4.67 11.59
N ASP A 481 -13.83 5.39 10.67
CA ASP A 481 -14.97 6.25 10.97
C ASP A 481 -16.14 5.43 11.56
N GLN A 482 -16.45 4.28 10.97
CA GLN A 482 -17.52 3.41 11.44
C GLN A 482 -17.19 2.77 12.81
N ALA A 483 -15.95 2.27 12.97
CA ALA A 483 -15.51 1.69 14.24
C ALA A 483 -15.50 2.72 15.37
N THR A 484 -15.07 3.95 15.10
CA THR A 484 -15.06 5.04 16.06
C THR A 484 -16.48 5.44 16.46
N SER A 485 -17.37 5.62 15.47
CA SER A 485 -18.78 5.95 15.73
C SER A 485 -19.48 4.85 16.53
N TYR A 486 -19.27 3.58 16.16
CA TYR A 486 -19.78 2.44 16.93
C TYR A 486 -19.29 2.47 18.38
N TYR A 487 -18.00 2.72 18.57
CA TYR A 487 -17.41 2.70 19.90
C TYR A 487 -17.90 3.87 20.77
N MET A 488 -18.00 5.06 20.22
CA MET A 488 -18.55 6.23 20.92
C MET A 488 -20.00 5.99 21.34
N ASN A 489 -20.82 5.40 20.47
CA ASN A 489 -22.20 5.03 20.80
C ASN A 489 -22.25 4.02 21.97
N LYS A 490 -21.39 2.99 21.94
CA LYS A 490 -21.31 2.00 23.03
C LYS A 490 -20.83 2.60 24.36
N LEU A 491 -19.93 3.55 24.33
CA LEU A 491 -19.50 4.26 25.52
C LEU A 491 -20.61 5.14 26.10
N SER A 492 -21.50 5.67 25.25
CA SER A 492 -22.66 6.46 25.70
C SER A 492 -23.81 5.62 26.27
N GLU A 493 -23.93 4.34 25.87
CA GLU A 493 -24.92 3.39 26.36
C GLU A 493 -24.56 2.77 27.73
N GLY A 494 -23.35 2.98 28.23
CA GLY A 494 -22.85 2.42 29.49
C GLY A 494 -23.54 3.01 30.75
N PRO A 495 -23.56 2.30 31.90
CA PRO A 495 -24.14 2.83 33.12
C PRO A 495 -23.48 4.15 33.51
N VAL A 496 -24.32 5.09 33.94
CA VAL A 496 -23.93 6.41 34.47
C VAL A 496 -22.89 6.18 35.58
N GLY A 497 -21.61 6.38 35.27
CA GLY A 497 -20.51 6.08 36.19
C GLY A 497 -19.15 5.78 35.57
N SER A 498 -19.07 5.50 34.28
CA SER A 498 -17.79 5.29 33.56
C SER A 498 -17.15 6.65 33.19
N SER A 499 -16.03 6.91 33.80
CA SER A 499 -15.45 8.22 34.09
C SER A 499 -15.05 9.17 32.97
N SER A 500 -15.08 8.76 31.70
CA SER A 500 -14.56 9.63 30.62
C SER A 500 -15.66 10.32 29.81
N LEU A 501 -16.79 9.67 29.59
CA LEU A 501 -17.95 10.25 28.90
C LEU A 501 -18.81 11.12 29.81
N ASN A 502 -18.85 10.82 31.11
CA ASN A 502 -19.49 11.70 32.05
C ASN A 502 -18.91 13.12 32.04
N ARG A 503 -17.63 13.28 31.71
CA ARG A 503 -17.04 14.62 31.54
C ARG A 503 -17.52 15.31 30.27
N LEU A 504 -17.74 14.59 29.15
CA LEU A 504 -18.31 15.17 27.94
C LEU A 504 -19.81 15.48 28.09
N GLN A 505 -20.55 14.64 28.81
CA GLN A 505 -21.96 14.90 29.18
C GLN A 505 -22.13 16.06 30.14
N MET A 506 -21.06 16.45 30.83
CA MET A 506 -21.03 17.63 31.70
C MET A 506 -20.75 18.94 30.94
N ILE A 507 -20.44 18.88 29.67
CA ILE A 507 -20.21 20.08 28.85
C ILE A 507 -21.55 20.55 28.28
N ASN A 508 -22.05 21.66 28.75
CA ASN A 508 -23.17 22.35 28.16
C ASN A 508 -22.64 23.41 27.18
N LEU A 509 -22.99 23.24 25.92
CA LEU A 509 -22.71 24.23 24.87
C LEU A 509 -23.95 25.12 24.70
N HIS A 510 -23.82 26.38 25.03
CA HIS A 510 -24.87 27.38 24.85
C HIS A 510 -24.47 28.35 23.74
N ILE A 511 -25.23 28.34 22.65
CA ILE A 511 -25.08 29.31 21.57
C ILE A 511 -26.06 30.43 21.85
N ASP A 512 -25.56 31.66 22.01
CA ASP A 512 -26.41 32.84 22.25
C ASP A 512 -27.27 33.11 20.98
N PRO A 513 -28.60 33.01 21.06
CA PRO A 513 -29.47 33.18 19.90
C PRO A 513 -29.43 34.61 19.33
N ASN A 514 -28.98 35.61 20.12
CA ASN A 514 -28.82 36.97 19.69
C ASN A 514 -27.40 37.30 19.18
N ASN A 515 -26.44 36.41 19.44
CA ASN A 515 -25.06 36.51 18.94
C ASN A 515 -24.51 35.14 18.60
N PRO A 516 -24.77 34.60 17.39
CA PRO A 516 -24.36 33.25 16.98
C PRO A 516 -22.85 33.03 16.98
N GLN A 517 -22.05 34.06 17.10
CA GLN A 517 -20.59 33.94 17.23
C GLN A 517 -20.14 33.75 18.67
N LYS A 518 -21.04 33.86 19.63
CA LYS A 518 -20.76 33.67 21.06
C LYS A 518 -21.21 32.27 21.49
N VAL A 519 -20.24 31.41 21.78
CA VAL A 519 -20.45 30.08 22.34
C VAL A 519 -19.97 30.10 23.78
N THR A 520 -20.83 29.78 24.71
CA THR A 520 -20.48 29.61 26.12
C THR A 520 -20.37 28.12 26.39
N ILE A 521 -19.24 27.69 26.98
CA ILE A 521 -18.98 26.31 27.36
C ILE A 521 -19.04 26.29 28.91
N GLU A 522 -20.00 25.58 29.46
CA GLU A 522 -20.18 25.44 30.87
C GLU A 522 -19.96 23.98 31.29
N TRP A 523 -19.26 23.79 32.42
CA TRP A 523 -19.15 22.48 33.06
C TRP A 523 -20.27 22.36 34.09
N GLY A 524 -21.18 21.41 33.86
CA GLY A 524 -22.20 21.07 34.83
C GLY A 524 -21.58 20.34 36.04
N GLU A 525 -21.87 20.77 37.26
CA GLU A 525 -21.55 20.00 38.45
C GLU A 525 -22.46 18.77 38.51
N GLY A 526 -21.87 17.59 38.26
CA GLY A 526 -22.61 16.34 38.26
C GLY A 526 -23.00 15.91 39.67
N ASN A 527 -24.27 16.04 39.95
CA ASN A 527 -24.86 15.32 41.06
C ASN A 527 -25.70 14.15 40.49
N PRO A 528 -25.38 12.89 40.78
CA PRO A 528 -26.22 11.77 40.34
C PRO A 528 -27.41 11.63 41.29
N SER A 529 -28.50 12.28 40.99
CA SER A 529 -29.78 11.93 41.60
C SER A 529 -30.77 11.52 40.55
N THR A 530 -31.16 10.28 40.67
CA THR A 530 -32.29 9.64 40.00
C THR A 530 -33.58 10.44 40.14
N GLY A 531 -34.31 10.60 39.04
CA GLY A 531 -35.77 10.75 39.11
C GLY A 531 -36.32 12.12 38.75
N ASP A 532 -37.26 12.04 37.82
CA ASP A 532 -38.36 12.96 37.54
C ASP A 532 -38.10 14.20 36.65
N ILE A 533 -38.49 14.00 35.42
CA ILE A 533 -38.91 15.05 34.47
C ILE A 533 -40.27 15.57 34.98
N ASN A 534 -40.25 16.73 35.62
CA ASN A 534 -41.29 17.77 35.56
C ASN A 534 -41.09 18.78 36.70
N SER A 535 -40.70 19.97 36.36
CA SER A 535 -41.39 21.21 36.81
C SER A 535 -40.50 22.44 36.62
N SER A 536 -41.07 23.37 35.94
CA SER A 536 -40.68 24.77 35.83
C SER A 536 -40.50 25.43 37.19
N SER A 537 -39.40 26.17 37.40
CA SER A 537 -39.47 27.37 38.22
C SER A 537 -38.27 28.29 37.96
N THR A 538 -38.60 29.46 37.55
CA THR A 538 -37.83 30.69 37.50
C THR A 538 -37.21 31.03 38.85
N ALA A 539 -35.94 31.36 38.87
CA ALA A 539 -35.38 32.21 39.93
C ALA A 539 -34.25 33.06 39.34
N THR A 540 -34.56 34.34 39.25
CA THR A 540 -33.67 35.45 39.01
C THR A 540 -32.73 35.66 40.17
N ALA A 541 -31.43 35.78 39.94
CA ALA A 541 -30.53 36.49 40.85
C ALA A 541 -29.53 37.31 40.01
N ALA A 542 -29.70 38.61 40.07
CA ALA A 542 -28.81 39.60 39.55
C ALA A 542 -27.57 39.73 40.46
N ALA A 543 -26.40 39.75 39.87
CA ALA A 543 -25.23 40.33 40.52
C ALA A 543 -24.47 41.16 39.48
N THR A 544 -24.52 42.46 39.75
CA THR A 544 -23.81 43.57 39.19
C THR A 544 -22.31 43.40 39.38
N ALA A 545 -21.54 43.56 38.31
CA ALA A 545 -20.13 43.94 38.42
C ALA A 545 -19.70 44.80 37.23
N THR A 546 -19.23 45.91 37.62
CA THR A 546 -18.72 47.11 36.97
C THR A 546 -17.74 46.92 35.82
N SER A 547 -17.91 47.82 34.87
CA SER A 547 -17.01 48.10 33.76
C SER A 547 -15.61 48.54 34.18
N ASN A 548 -14.59 48.14 33.41
CA ASN A 548 -13.54 49.08 32.99
C ASN A 548 -12.80 48.64 31.72
N SER A 549 -12.94 49.51 30.75
CA SER A 549 -12.04 50.06 29.73
C SER A 549 -10.92 49.25 29.09
N ASN A 550 -11.04 49.16 27.77
CA ASN A 550 -10.04 49.32 26.69
C ASN A 550 -8.56 49.04 27.01
N THR A 551 -8.00 48.09 26.31
CA THR A 551 -6.80 48.32 25.47
C THR A 551 -6.69 47.26 24.38
N SER A 552 -6.55 47.72 23.16
CA SER A 552 -6.17 46.99 21.98
C SER A 552 -4.78 46.38 22.16
N THR A 553 -4.67 45.06 21.98
CA THR A 553 -3.36 44.47 21.68
C THR A 553 -3.54 43.32 20.69
N THR A 554 -2.83 43.49 19.61
CA THR A 554 -2.52 42.56 18.54
C THR A 554 -2.31 41.14 19.06
N ALA A 555 -2.89 40.17 18.36
CA ALA A 555 -2.67 38.75 18.55
C ALA A 555 -1.16 38.43 18.45
N PRO A 556 -0.57 37.73 19.40
CA PRO A 556 0.76 37.19 19.22
C PRO A 556 0.66 35.93 18.34
N ALA A 557 1.56 35.87 17.36
CA ALA A 557 1.83 34.68 16.57
C ALA A 557 2.07 33.47 17.50
N ALA A 558 1.51 32.33 17.15
CA ALA A 558 1.74 31.07 17.83
C ALA A 558 3.24 30.79 17.90
N THR A 559 3.79 30.84 19.09
CA THR A 559 5.15 30.34 19.39
C THR A 559 5.11 28.83 19.26
N PRO A 560 6.10 28.19 18.59
CA PRO A 560 6.18 26.73 18.55
C PRO A 560 6.36 26.22 19.99
N ALA A 561 5.57 25.22 20.36
CA ALA A 561 5.71 24.52 21.62
C ALA A 561 7.18 24.05 21.76
N ALA A 562 7.77 24.38 22.88
CA ALA A 562 9.12 24.00 23.23
C ALA A 562 9.24 22.47 23.14
N THR A 563 10.06 22.02 22.23
CA THR A 563 10.56 20.66 22.11
C THR A 563 11.21 20.25 23.43
N ALA A 564 10.59 19.35 24.16
CA ALA A 564 11.27 18.56 25.18
C ALA A 564 12.23 17.62 24.45
N THR A 565 13.43 18.11 24.16
CA THR A 565 14.54 17.29 23.70
C THR A 565 15.04 16.46 24.88
N GLU A 566 14.47 15.25 25.07
CA GLU A 566 15.30 14.20 25.61
C GLU A 566 16.45 13.97 24.62
N LYS A 567 17.68 14.21 25.11
CA LYS A 567 18.90 13.93 24.36
C LYS A 567 18.93 12.44 24.04
N PHE A 568 18.44 12.05 22.88
CA PHE A 568 18.83 10.79 22.25
C PHE A 568 20.36 10.82 22.15
N LYS A 569 21.02 9.76 22.62
CA LYS A 569 22.44 9.56 22.33
C LYS A 569 22.59 9.70 20.83
N SER A 570 23.40 10.66 20.37
CA SER A 570 23.70 10.87 18.96
C SER A 570 24.07 9.52 18.33
N PHE A 571 23.51 9.25 17.16
CA PHE A 571 23.90 8.08 16.40
C PHE A 571 25.37 8.24 16.00
N GLU A 572 26.24 7.41 16.57
CA GLU A 572 27.66 7.41 16.26
C GLU A 572 28.01 6.13 15.50
N ILE A 573 28.60 6.29 14.32
CA ILE A 573 29.13 5.15 13.55
C ILE A 573 30.38 4.65 14.28
N PRO A 574 30.44 3.34 14.63
CA PRO A 574 31.62 2.79 15.29
C PRO A 574 32.91 3.10 14.54
N ALA A 575 33.96 3.45 15.27
CA ALA A 575 35.25 3.83 14.68
C ALA A 575 36.02 2.67 14.01
N LYS A 576 35.47 1.46 14.05
CA LYS A 576 36.03 0.27 13.44
C LYS A 576 36.09 0.39 11.92
N GLU A 577 37.24 0.04 11.34
CA GLU A 577 37.51 0.16 9.91
C GLU A 577 37.57 -1.22 9.23
N PHE A 578 37.03 -1.30 8.02
CA PHE A 578 36.99 -2.49 7.18
C PHE A 578 37.45 -2.15 5.77
N THR A 579 38.08 -3.09 5.08
CA THR A 579 38.33 -2.98 3.64
C THR A 579 37.16 -3.55 2.84
N TYR A 580 37.06 -3.24 1.56
CA TYR A 580 36.08 -3.87 0.67
C TYR A 580 36.31 -5.39 0.55
N GLU A 581 37.56 -5.84 0.66
CA GLU A 581 37.91 -7.27 0.67
C GLU A 581 37.43 -7.97 1.94
N ASP A 582 37.35 -7.27 3.08
CA ASP A 582 36.76 -7.82 4.30
C ASP A 582 35.27 -7.98 4.12
N VAL A 583 34.57 -6.97 3.61
CA VAL A 583 33.13 -7.05 3.35
C VAL A 583 32.79 -8.14 2.32
N ALA A 584 33.62 -8.30 1.27
CA ALA A 584 33.40 -9.29 0.22
C ALA A 584 33.40 -10.76 0.71
N LYS A 585 33.94 -11.04 1.90
CA LYS A 585 33.92 -12.38 2.52
C LYS A 585 32.53 -12.75 3.05
N HIS A 586 31.71 -11.74 3.36
CA HIS A 586 30.37 -11.87 3.96
C HIS A 586 29.27 -11.73 2.88
N ASN A 587 29.25 -12.64 1.92
CA ASN A 587 28.46 -12.56 0.68
C ASN A 587 27.37 -13.62 0.56
N LYS A 588 26.90 -14.17 1.69
CA LYS A 588 25.89 -15.23 1.75
C LYS A 588 24.67 -14.75 2.52
N ARG A 589 23.54 -15.46 2.35
CA ARG A 589 22.31 -15.17 3.07
C ARG A 589 22.47 -15.30 4.59
N GLU A 590 23.25 -16.25 5.04
CA GLU A 590 23.52 -16.51 6.46
C GLU A 590 24.59 -15.58 7.05
N ASP A 591 25.29 -14.83 6.19
CA ASP A 591 26.38 -13.94 6.55
C ASP A 591 26.46 -12.82 5.49
N CYS A 592 25.64 -11.77 5.69
CA CYS A 592 25.32 -10.77 4.69
C CYS A 592 25.74 -9.36 5.15
N TRP A 593 26.93 -8.95 4.74
CA TRP A 593 27.38 -7.58 4.95
C TRP A 593 27.23 -6.74 3.69
N VAL A 594 26.88 -5.49 3.85
CA VAL A 594 26.81 -4.52 2.75
C VAL A 594 27.47 -3.21 3.14
N VAL A 595 27.92 -2.44 2.14
CA VAL A 595 28.38 -1.07 2.34
C VAL A 595 27.31 -0.13 1.83
N VAL A 596 26.96 0.89 2.64
CA VAL A 596 26.10 2.00 2.24
C VAL A 596 26.77 3.30 2.65
N LYS A 597 27.08 4.19 1.69
CA LYS A 597 27.73 5.50 1.93
C LYS A 597 28.97 5.41 2.81
N ASN A 598 29.82 4.44 2.52
CA ASN A 598 31.04 4.11 3.26
C ASN A 598 30.81 3.55 4.69
N VAL A 599 29.58 3.27 5.08
CA VAL A 599 29.23 2.59 6.33
C VAL A 599 29.08 1.10 6.06
N VAL A 600 29.67 0.26 6.91
CA VAL A 600 29.58 -1.20 6.84
C VAL A 600 28.49 -1.70 7.77
N LEU A 601 27.54 -2.46 7.22
CA LEU A 601 26.39 -3.00 7.95
C LEU A 601 26.38 -4.54 7.85
N ASP A 602 26.18 -5.22 8.98
CA ASP A 602 25.77 -6.62 8.99
C ASP A 602 24.25 -6.70 8.97
N LEU A 603 23.70 -6.93 7.79
CA LEU A 603 22.25 -7.00 7.60
C LEU A 603 21.70 -8.42 7.74
N THR A 604 22.49 -9.41 8.12
CA THR A 604 22.05 -10.79 8.34
C THR A 604 20.80 -10.87 9.24
N PRO A 605 20.75 -10.21 10.42
CA PRO A 605 19.57 -10.24 11.28
C PRO A 605 18.37 -9.48 10.70
N PHE A 606 18.61 -8.50 9.84
CA PHE A 606 17.58 -7.64 9.25
C PHE A 606 16.95 -8.24 7.99
N LEU A 607 17.58 -9.19 7.31
CA LEU A 607 17.12 -9.75 6.03
C LEU A 607 15.65 -10.19 6.04
N LYS A 608 15.19 -10.81 7.12
CA LYS A 608 13.81 -11.29 7.25
C LYS A 608 12.80 -10.17 7.44
N ASN A 609 13.25 -9.03 7.90
CA ASN A 609 12.42 -7.87 8.22
C ASN A 609 12.43 -6.81 7.11
N HIS A 610 13.29 -6.95 6.10
CA HIS A 610 13.37 -5.98 5.02
C HIS A 610 12.11 -5.98 4.15
N PRO A 611 11.42 -4.82 4.00
CA PRO A 611 10.13 -4.73 3.31
C PRO A 611 10.20 -5.08 1.81
N GLY A 612 11.32 -4.75 1.17
CA GLY A 612 11.61 -5.08 -0.23
C GLY A 612 11.81 -6.59 -0.47
N GLY A 613 11.81 -7.39 0.60
CA GLY A 613 12.16 -8.80 0.60
C GLY A 613 13.65 -9.03 0.82
N MET A 614 13.97 -10.20 1.32
CA MET A 614 15.35 -10.61 1.67
C MET A 614 16.31 -10.52 0.48
N GLU A 615 15.86 -10.96 -0.69
CA GLU A 615 16.69 -11.00 -1.91
C GLU A 615 17.11 -9.60 -2.38
N SER A 616 16.37 -8.56 -2.03
CA SER A 616 16.74 -7.17 -2.34
C SER A 616 18.04 -6.73 -1.66
N ILE A 617 18.37 -7.32 -0.51
CA ILE A 617 19.64 -7.07 0.19
C ILE A 617 20.67 -8.14 -0.20
N VAL A 618 20.30 -9.41 -0.23
CA VAL A 618 21.21 -10.54 -0.50
C VAL A 618 21.93 -10.37 -1.85
N ASN A 619 21.29 -9.78 -2.84
CA ASN A 619 21.90 -9.47 -4.13
C ASN A 619 23.09 -8.48 -4.03
N TYR A 620 23.21 -7.76 -2.93
CA TYR A 620 24.33 -6.85 -2.62
C TYR A 620 25.25 -7.38 -1.51
N ALA A 621 25.03 -8.61 -1.05
CA ALA A 621 25.89 -9.20 -0.02
C ALA A 621 27.36 -9.20 -0.45
N GLY A 622 28.24 -8.70 0.43
CA GLY A 622 29.67 -8.54 0.16
C GLY A 622 30.04 -7.34 -0.73
N ARG A 623 29.10 -6.42 -1.01
CA ARG A 623 29.29 -5.33 -1.99
C ARG A 623 28.81 -3.98 -1.47
N ASP A 624 29.12 -2.94 -2.26
CA ASP A 624 28.56 -1.60 -2.08
C ASP A 624 27.14 -1.54 -2.65
N ALA A 625 26.19 -1.18 -1.81
CA ALA A 625 24.78 -1.04 -2.14
C ALA A 625 24.32 0.44 -2.15
N THR A 626 25.24 1.40 -2.06
CA THR A 626 24.94 2.84 -1.93
C THR A 626 23.95 3.32 -2.98
N GLU A 627 24.22 3.09 -4.25
CA GLU A 627 23.35 3.55 -5.34
C GLU A 627 21.92 2.95 -5.22
N SER A 628 21.81 1.67 -4.90
CA SER A 628 20.49 1.02 -4.73
C SER A 628 19.79 1.46 -3.46
N PHE A 629 20.52 1.77 -2.42
CA PHE A 629 19.97 2.31 -1.18
C PHE A 629 19.40 3.72 -1.41
N GLU A 630 20.18 4.63 -2.00
CA GLU A 630 19.76 6.00 -2.29
C GLU A 630 18.55 6.08 -3.21
N MET A 631 18.38 5.13 -4.13
CA MET A 631 17.20 5.08 -4.99
C MET A 631 15.89 4.80 -4.23
N LEU A 632 15.95 4.21 -3.05
CA LEU A 632 14.77 3.68 -2.36
C LEU A 632 14.63 4.18 -0.93
N HIS A 633 15.69 4.66 -0.30
CA HIS A 633 15.74 4.99 1.12
C HIS A 633 16.39 6.34 1.36
N GLU A 634 16.01 7.00 2.43
CA GLU A 634 16.69 8.15 3.00
C GLU A 634 17.75 7.69 4.01
N ASP A 635 18.74 8.52 4.28
CA ASP A 635 19.87 8.17 5.14
C ASP A 635 19.46 7.82 6.57
N ASN A 636 18.41 8.49 7.09
CA ASN A 636 17.83 8.25 8.41
C ASN A 636 17.28 6.80 8.58
N PHE A 637 17.05 6.05 7.50
CA PHE A 637 16.63 4.65 7.58
C PHE A 637 17.68 3.76 8.23
N ILE A 638 18.97 4.08 8.06
CA ILE A 638 20.05 3.33 8.71
C ILE A 638 19.97 3.48 10.22
N GLU A 639 19.85 4.72 10.70
CA GLU A 639 19.70 4.98 12.14
C GLU A 639 18.40 4.38 12.70
N LYS A 640 17.29 4.57 12.00
CA LYS A 640 15.94 4.22 12.50
C LYS A 640 15.69 2.71 12.52
N TYR A 641 16.18 1.95 11.53
CA TYR A 641 15.80 0.55 11.35
C TYR A 641 16.95 -0.47 11.41
N THR A 642 18.19 -0.02 11.22
CA THR A 642 19.36 -0.89 11.16
C THR A 642 20.53 -0.40 12.04
N ARG A 643 20.22 0.41 13.05
CA ARG A 643 21.22 0.98 13.98
C ARG A 643 22.10 -0.11 14.58
N ASP A 644 21.50 -1.20 15.03
CA ASP A 644 22.20 -2.33 15.65
C ASP A 644 22.98 -3.20 14.64
N CYS A 645 22.82 -2.94 13.35
CA CYS A 645 23.49 -3.62 12.27
C CYS A 645 24.78 -2.90 11.84
N VAL A 646 25.03 -1.67 12.31
CA VAL A 646 26.18 -0.85 11.91
C VAL A 646 27.45 -1.37 12.58
N LEU A 647 28.40 -1.84 11.78
CA LEU A 647 29.67 -2.40 12.25
C LEU A 647 30.79 -1.36 12.30
N GLY A 648 30.79 -0.39 11.41
CA GLY A 648 31.86 0.61 11.27
C GLY A 648 31.90 1.26 9.90
N ARG A 649 33.08 1.64 9.42
CA ARG A 649 33.27 2.37 8.16
C ARG A 649 34.32 1.74 7.26
N ILE A 650 34.30 2.11 6.00
CA ILE A 650 35.36 1.71 5.05
C ILE A 650 36.66 2.48 5.37
N LYS A 651 37.76 1.76 5.42
CA LYS A 651 39.07 2.27 5.75
C LYS A 651 39.48 3.43 4.85
N GLY A 652 39.88 4.52 5.48
CA GLY A 652 40.30 5.73 4.77
C GLY A 652 39.19 6.52 4.09
N LYS A 653 37.93 6.18 4.33
CA LYS A 653 36.75 6.90 3.80
C LYS A 653 35.90 7.48 4.92
N THR A 654 35.39 8.69 4.68
CA THR A 654 34.44 9.32 5.59
C THR A 654 33.02 8.80 5.27
N PRO A 655 32.22 8.39 6.28
CA PRO A 655 30.80 8.14 6.09
C PRO A 655 30.12 9.35 5.47
N ALA A 656 29.30 9.13 4.45
CA ALA A 656 28.60 10.18 3.70
C ALA A 656 27.08 10.19 3.97
N LEU A 657 26.68 9.75 5.17
CA LEU A 657 25.28 9.80 5.59
C LEU A 657 24.89 11.22 6.01
N ASN A 658 23.77 11.71 5.54
CA ASN A 658 23.10 12.94 5.97
C ASN A 658 22.09 12.57 7.06
N LEU A 659 22.54 12.48 8.30
CA LEU A 659 21.75 12.09 9.48
C LEU A 659 21.18 13.31 10.20
#